data_dec810694e318113baf2472d8a97ce9b
#
_entry.id   dec810694e318113baf2472d8a97ce9b
#
_cell.length_a   1.000
_cell.length_b   1.000
_cell.length_c   1.000
_cell.angle_alpha   90.00
_cell.angle_beta   90.00
_cell.angle_gamma   90.00
#
_symmetry.space_group_name_H-M   'P 1'
#
loop_
_entity.id
_entity.type
_entity.pdbx_description
1 polymer ?
#
loop_
_entity_poly.entity_id
_entity_poly.type
_entity_poly.pdbx_seq_one_letter_code
_entity_poly.pdbx_strand_id
1 'polypeptide(L)'
;MLNYWDWNFRDIHSPWRWCTNMVGDERINDLAKVIRYHRELYYNHAAPEISDREFDDIWNELQQLDPHNPVLHEVGPEPLPGTVKVEHIFPMLSLDKGTSDEDISHFIHQSTSGGKRYLAQPKLDGSALSLEYVAGNLHRAATRGSGERGEDVTLNAKLVANIPTRLKHPYTIHVRGEVVMPLAIYQEKYREVSPNPRNLCSGALRQKHGDGKAKASDLVFCAYDVKFPKESPDIHFDSDLLHWLQKAGIEPAPWRVFESQELHKEMIAYTKEWSLKRSSFEFEIDGLVFKVDDLAYREKLGMTAHHPRWALAWKFPPEEAISVLMGVDWQTGRTGAITPVARIAPQMVGGVTVENVTLHNVGEITRLGLKIGDRIRIVRRGDVIPKIIESLGPATLDDLKNRKHADGEPFSVSLPTTSPIKSVEKCPSCDAEVVEDGAFLRCPSDVCSAKSSLAIVYWCRTLEMDGVGEKFIEAVLNSGIVQTISDLYRLTVEDLLPLERMGLKSATNIIAEIQKKRGLPFSVFLHALGLPRIGPEVAQSIAQYFVDIDSLLQWARNPQRDSLTEIDGIGEKVSDIFFEGINQRMSLVVSLLELIRVEPEAPPASGRFDGMTFCVTGSLSTPRKEIQALIQSQGGKTVGSVSKNLDVLVAGEKAGSKLEKAKDLSVNIWSEEKLMKELSEKLETSSGFLDAQPTLFDY
;
A
#
# COMPACT_ATOMS: atom_id res chain seq x y z
N MET A 1 -33.45 16.74 -42.63
CA MET A 1 -32.81 18.04 -42.44
C MET A 1 -32.15 18.00 -41.08
N LEU A 2 -30.86 17.89 -41.16
CA LEU A 2 -29.94 17.63 -40.08
C LEU A 2 -29.47 18.94 -39.48
N ASN A 3 -29.43 19.06 -38.16
CA ASN A 3 -28.71 20.13 -37.51
C ASN A 3 -27.60 19.54 -36.67
N TYR A 4 -26.40 19.87 -37.10
CA TYR A 4 -25.13 19.71 -36.42
C TYR A 4 -25.09 20.48 -35.10
N TRP A 5 -24.57 19.90 -34.06
CA TRP A 5 -24.18 20.57 -32.83
C TRP A 5 -22.70 20.91 -32.90
N ASP A 6 -22.42 22.22 -33.02
CA ASP A 6 -21.11 22.84 -32.80
C ASP A 6 -20.76 22.77 -31.31
N TRP A 7 -19.68 22.12 -31.01
CA TRP A 7 -19.00 22.22 -29.70
C TRP A 7 -17.78 23.12 -29.85
N ASN A 8 -17.87 24.35 -29.32
CA ASN A 8 -16.74 25.25 -29.18
C ASN A 8 -15.79 24.79 -28.10
N PHE A 9 -14.59 24.41 -28.52
CA PHE A 9 -13.43 24.16 -27.65
C PHE A 9 -12.82 25.49 -27.18
N ARG A 10 -13.19 26.01 -26.05
CA ARG A 10 -12.43 26.97 -25.24
C ARG A 10 -12.80 26.77 -23.77
N ASP A 11 -11.80 26.33 -22.97
CA ASP A 11 -11.69 26.21 -21.51
C ASP A 11 -11.50 24.79 -21.00
N ILE A 12 -10.29 24.25 -21.26
CA ILE A 12 -9.80 23.03 -20.59
C ILE A 12 -8.44 23.33 -19.99
N HIS A 13 -8.41 23.86 -18.78
CA HIS A 13 -7.23 24.03 -17.97
C HIS A 13 -7.38 23.30 -16.64
N SER A 14 -7.35 21.98 -16.66
CA SER A 14 -7.02 21.10 -15.52
C SER A 14 -7.06 19.64 -15.95
N PRO A 15 -6.05 18.80 -15.71
CA PRO A 15 -6.11 17.35 -15.97
C PRO A 15 -7.21 16.64 -15.17
N TRP A 16 -7.76 17.29 -14.16
CA TRP A 16 -8.83 16.79 -13.29
C TRP A 16 -10.25 17.06 -13.82
N ARG A 17 -10.42 17.89 -14.84
CA ARG A 17 -11.75 18.26 -15.39
C ARG A 17 -12.37 17.22 -16.32
N TRP A 18 -11.67 16.19 -16.74
CA TRP A 18 -12.24 15.12 -17.58
C TRP A 18 -13.20 14.19 -16.83
N CYS A 19 -13.19 14.25 -15.48
CA CYS A 19 -14.08 13.43 -14.64
C CYS A 19 -15.30 14.19 -14.09
N THR A 20 -15.48 15.45 -14.38
CA THR A 20 -16.62 16.25 -13.83
C THR A 20 -17.97 15.99 -14.48
N ASN A 21 -18.05 15.08 -15.46
CA ASN A 21 -19.31 14.63 -16.06
C ASN A 21 -19.61 13.14 -15.78
N MET A 22 -18.82 12.46 -14.94
CA MET A 22 -19.19 11.14 -14.43
C MET A 22 -20.26 11.33 -13.33
N VAL A 23 -21.23 10.43 -13.29
CA VAL A 23 -22.20 10.34 -12.20
C VAL A 23 -21.41 10.19 -10.90
N GLY A 24 -21.72 10.96 -9.85
CA GLY A 24 -20.90 11.09 -8.64
C GLY A 24 -20.44 9.77 -8.02
N ASP A 25 -21.25 8.72 -8.08
CA ASP A 25 -20.96 7.39 -7.54
C ASP A 25 -19.81 6.66 -8.27
N GLU A 26 -19.64 6.87 -9.57
CA GLU A 26 -18.57 6.24 -10.37
C GLU A 26 -17.20 6.85 -10.03
N ARG A 27 -17.14 8.16 -9.86
CA ARG A 27 -15.92 8.86 -9.44
C ARG A 27 -15.48 8.46 -8.04
N ILE A 28 -16.41 8.36 -7.09
CA ILE A 28 -16.20 7.92 -5.72
C ILE A 28 -15.58 6.51 -5.72
N ASN A 29 -16.14 5.58 -6.48
CA ASN A 29 -15.63 4.22 -6.57
C ASN A 29 -14.23 4.15 -7.19
N ASP A 30 -13.96 4.94 -8.22
CA ASP A 30 -12.64 4.97 -8.85
C ASP A 30 -11.56 5.55 -7.93
N LEU A 31 -11.85 6.62 -7.21
CA LEU A 31 -10.95 7.18 -6.20
C LEU A 31 -10.66 6.16 -5.09
N ALA A 32 -11.68 5.46 -4.61
CA ALA A 32 -11.53 4.43 -3.59
C ALA A 32 -10.61 3.28 -4.04
N LYS A 33 -10.73 2.82 -5.29
CA LYS A 33 -9.85 1.79 -5.86
C LYS A 33 -8.41 2.27 -6.01
N VAL A 34 -8.22 3.51 -6.48
CA VAL A 34 -6.90 4.11 -6.65
C VAL A 34 -6.20 4.25 -5.28
N ILE A 35 -6.92 4.64 -4.24
CA ILE A 35 -6.39 4.74 -2.88
C ILE A 35 -5.93 3.37 -2.37
N ARG A 36 -6.73 2.30 -2.52
CA ARG A 36 -6.34 0.95 -2.11
C ARG A 36 -5.11 0.46 -2.86
N TYR A 37 -5.08 0.64 -4.18
CA TYR A 37 -3.96 0.24 -5.02
C TYR A 37 -2.65 0.89 -4.58
N HIS A 38 -2.64 2.21 -4.38
CA HIS A 38 -1.41 2.91 -3.97
C HIS A 38 -1.01 2.62 -2.52
N ARG A 39 -1.98 2.32 -1.64
CA ARG A 39 -1.67 1.82 -0.30
C ARG A 39 -0.99 0.46 -0.35
N GLU A 40 -1.46 -0.46 -1.17
CA GLU A 40 -0.85 -1.78 -1.34
C GLU A 40 0.60 -1.64 -1.80
N LEU A 41 0.85 -0.84 -2.82
CA LEU A 41 2.21 -0.56 -3.31
C LEU A 41 3.10 0.07 -2.24
N TYR A 42 2.57 1.00 -1.46
CA TYR A 42 3.32 1.72 -0.45
C TYR A 42 3.67 0.84 0.76
N TYR A 43 2.69 0.12 1.32
CA TYR A 43 2.88 -0.61 2.57
C TYR A 43 3.39 -2.05 2.39
N ASN A 44 2.91 -2.77 1.39
CA ASN A 44 3.24 -4.18 1.19
C ASN A 44 4.40 -4.41 0.22
N HIS A 45 4.52 -3.57 -0.80
CA HIS A 45 5.53 -3.75 -1.84
C HIS A 45 6.71 -2.77 -1.74
N ALA A 46 6.64 -1.75 -0.87
CA ALA A 46 7.64 -0.69 -0.76
C ALA A 46 8.03 -0.08 -2.13
N ALA A 47 7.06 0.02 -3.04
CA ALA A 47 7.19 0.47 -4.42
C ALA A 47 6.09 1.49 -4.76
N PRO A 48 6.03 2.66 -4.09
CA PRO A 48 5.02 3.67 -4.38
C PRO A 48 5.17 4.19 -5.81
N GLU A 49 4.06 4.29 -6.53
CA GLU A 49 3.99 4.84 -7.90
C GLU A 49 3.53 6.29 -7.91
N ILE A 50 2.94 6.78 -6.83
CA ILE A 50 2.54 8.17 -6.63
C ILE A 50 3.15 8.75 -5.37
N SER A 51 3.28 10.06 -5.32
CA SER A 51 3.74 10.77 -4.13
C SER A 51 2.66 10.80 -3.03
N ASP A 52 3.07 10.98 -1.78
CA ASP A 52 2.15 11.15 -0.64
C ASP A 52 1.14 12.29 -0.88
N ARG A 53 1.53 13.34 -1.61
CA ARG A 53 0.62 14.44 -1.95
C ARG A 53 -0.44 14.01 -2.94
N GLU A 54 -0.05 13.34 -4.01
CA GLU A 54 -1.01 12.82 -5.00
C GLU A 54 -1.96 11.85 -4.33
N PHE A 55 -1.44 11.04 -3.41
CA PHE A 55 -2.26 10.20 -2.57
C PHE A 55 -3.17 11.04 -1.66
N ASP A 56 -2.64 12.05 -0.99
CA ASP A 56 -3.42 12.96 -0.15
C ASP A 56 -4.43 13.79 -0.97
N ASP A 57 -4.08 14.22 -2.20
CA ASP A 57 -5.01 14.92 -3.10
C ASP A 57 -6.16 14.01 -3.54
N ILE A 58 -5.87 12.75 -3.91
CA ILE A 58 -6.88 11.72 -4.24
C ILE A 58 -7.73 11.41 -3.00
N TRP A 59 -7.11 11.31 -1.84
CA TRP A 59 -7.77 11.11 -0.56
C TRP A 59 -8.70 12.25 -0.22
N ASN A 60 -8.24 13.49 -0.32
CA ASN A 60 -9.03 14.69 -0.03
C ASN A 60 -10.19 14.84 -1.01
N GLU A 61 -10.00 14.51 -2.30
CA GLU A 61 -11.06 14.49 -3.29
C GLU A 61 -12.14 13.47 -2.91
N LEU A 62 -11.76 12.26 -2.55
CA LEU A 62 -12.71 11.25 -2.09
C LEU A 62 -13.44 11.70 -0.81
N GLN A 63 -12.71 12.30 0.14
CA GLN A 63 -13.27 12.80 1.38
C GLN A 63 -14.27 13.94 1.15
N GLN A 64 -14.07 14.79 0.14
CA GLN A 64 -15.04 15.82 -0.24
C GLN A 64 -16.29 15.26 -0.92
N LEU A 65 -16.13 14.21 -1.76
CA LEU A 65 -17.23 13.60 -2.50
C LEU A 65 -18.04 12.62 -1.66
N ASP A 66 -17.38 11.83 -0.82
CA ASP A 66 -17.99 10.86 0.08
C ASP A 66 -17.20 10.77 1.40
N PRO A 67 -17.48 11.64 2.37
CA PRO A 67 -16.80 11.66 3.67
C PRO A 67 -16.95 10.35 4.47
N HIS A 68 -17.89 9.51 4.09
CA HIS A 68 -18.18 8.24 4.77
C HIS A 68 -17.68 7.02 3.98
N ASN A 69 -16.89 7.22 2.95
CA ASN A 69 -16.36 6.12 2.14
C ASN A 69 -15.52 5.15 3.00
N PRO A 70 -15.78 3.83 2.95
CA PRO A 70 -15.02 2.85 3.73
C PRO A 70 -13.51 2.94 3.56
N VAL A 71 -13.03 3.27 2.36
CA VAL A 71 -11.60 3.39 2.05
C VAL A 71 -10.90 4.47 2.86
N LEU A 72 -11.58 5.57 3.14
CA LEU A 72 -11.03 6.62 4.02
C LEU A 72 -10.82 6.13 5.46
N HIS A 73 -11.34 4.97 5.79
CA HIS A 73 -11.40 4.37 7.11
C HIS A 73 -10.39 3.24 7.29
N GLU A 74 -9.85 2.74 6.18
CA GLU A 74 -8.81 1.73 6.18
C GLU A 74 -7.48 2.37 6.61
N VAL A 75 -6.78 1.78 7.59
CA VAL A 75 -5.51 2.30 8.12
C VAL A 75 -4.32 1.88 7.29
N GLY A 76 -4.40 0.73 6.62
CA GLY A 76 -3.37 0.16 5.76
C GLY A 76 -3.91 -1.08 5.03
N PRO A 77 -3.13 -1.66 4.11
CA PRO A 77 -3.53 -2.89 3.42
C PRO A 77 -3.48 -4.09 4.37
N GLU A 78 -4.22 -5.13 4.00
CA GLU A 78 -4.14 -6.42 4.69
C GLU A 78 -2.72 -7.02 4.55
N PRO A 79 -2.23 -7.77 5.54
CA PRO A 79 -0.95 -8.48 5.46
C PRO A 79 -0.91 -9.47 4.30
N LEU A 80 0.28 -9.65 3.71
CA LEU A 80 0.49 -10.53 2.56
C LEU A 80 0.00 -11.97 2.80
N PRO A 81 -0.51 -12.66 1.77
CA PRO A 81 -0.85 -14.08 1.85
C PRO A 81 0.36 -14.94 2.24
N GLY A 82 0.16 -15.92 3.11
CA GLY A 82 1.21 -16.86 3.55
C GLY A 82 2.06 -16.40 4.74
N THR A 83 1.82 -15.22 5.31
CA THR A 83 2.37 -14.79 6.60
C THR A 83 1.44 -15.15 7.75
N VAL A 84 1.99 -15.36 8.96
CA VAL A 84 1.18 -15.55 10.16
C VAL A 84 0.54 -14.22 10.53
N LYS A 85 -0.78 -14.14 10.38
CA LYS A 85 -1.56 -12.94 10.70
C LYS A 85 -1.87 -12.87 12.18
N VAL A 86 -1.79 -11.65 12.72
CA VAL A 86 -2.02 -11.34 14.14
C VAL A 86 -3.03 -10.22 14.25
N GLU A 87 -4.07 -10.41 15.05
CA GLU A 87 -5.03 -9.34 15.38
C GLU A 87 -4.46 -8.44 16.47
N HIS A 88 -4.62 -7.14 16.31
CA HIS A 88 -4.26 -6.15 17.31
C HIS A 88 -5.38 -5.99 18.34
N ILE A 89 -5.14 -6.33 19.58
CA ILE A 89 -6.11 -6.10 20.68
C ILE A 89 -6.47 -4.61 20.80
N PHE A 90 -5.52 -3.74 20.52
CA PHE A 90 -5.70 -2.29 20.43
C PHE A 90 -5.35 -1.83 19.00
N PRO A 91 -6.29 -1.36 18.20
CA PRO A 91 -6.04 -0.95 16.82
C PRO A 91 -4.95 0.10 16.67
N MET A 92 -4.09 -0.05 15.64
CA MET A 92 -3.01 0.90 15.32
C MET A 92 -3.52 1.94 14.30
N LEU A 93 -4.14 3.00 14.81
CA LEU A 93 -4.84 4.00 14.00
C LEU A 93 -3.92 4.97 13.28
N SER A 94 -4.46 5.63 12.26
CA SER A 94 -3.83 6.80 11.64
C SER A 94 -4.08 8.05 12.50
N LEU A 95 -3.29 9.10 12.25
CA LEU A 95 -3.44 10.40 12.87
C LEU A 95 -4.00 11.41 11.88
N ASP A 96 -4.71 12.41 12.38
CA ASP A 96 -5.06 13.59 11.60
C ASP A 96 -3.79 14.33 11.15
N LYS A 97 -3.83 14.94 9.95
CA LYS A 97 -2.64 15.53 9.31
C LYS A 97 -2.76 17.04 9.27
N GLY A 98 -1.67 17.73 9.62
CA GLY A 98 -1.51 19.18 9.45
C GLY A 98 -0.18 19.51 8.79
N THR A 99 -0.11 20.64 8.09
CA THR A 99 1.11 21.11 7.40
C THR A 99 1.37 22.58 7.63
N SER A 100 0.46 23.30 8.27
CA SER A 100 0.50 24.75 8.48
C SER A 100 0.44 25.15 9.97
N ASP A 101 0.74 26.41 10.25
CA ASP A 101 0.60 26.98 11.59
C ASP A 101 -0.89 27.08 11.99
N GLU A 102 -1.79 27.21 11.01
CA GLU A 102 -3.24 27.25 11.17
C GLU A 102 -3.77 25.88 11.64
N ASP A 103 -3.23 24.77 11.14
CA ASP A 103 -3.61 23.43 11.57
C ASP A 103 -3.29 23.20 13.06
N ILE A 104 -2.15 23.69 13.52
CA ILE A 104 -1.81 23.66 14.96
C ILE A 104 -2.82 24.50 15.77
N SER A 105 -3.16 25.70 15.27
CA SER A 105 -4.14 26.57 15.91
C SER A 105 -5.50 25.90 16.01
N HIS A 106 -5.93 25.27 14.94
CA HIS A 106 -7.19 24.53 14.86
C HIS A 106 -7.20 23.34 15.83
N PHE A 107 -6.13 22.54 15.85
CA PHE A 107 -5.97 21.42 16.78
C PHE A 107 -6.05 21.87 18.24
N ILE A 108 -5.33 22.93 18.61
CA ILE A 108 -5.40 23.51 19.95
C ILE A 108 -6.83 23.96 20.26
N HIS A 109 -7.48 24.70 19.34
CA HIS A 109 -8.85 25.19 19.53
C HIS A 109 -9.86 24.07 19.73
N GLN A 110 -9.79 23.01 18.93
CA GLN A 110 -10.69 21.84 19.02
C GLN A 110 -10.48 21.07 20.33
N SER A 111 -9.27 21.04 20.86
CA SER A 111 -8.91 20.28 22.06
C SER A 111 -8.86 21.12 23.36
N THR A 112 -9.19 22.43 23.32
CA THR A 112 -8.96 23.37 24.45
C THR A 112 -9.99 23.29 25.56
N SER A 113 -11.15 22.67 25.38
CA SER A 113 -12.25 22.73 26.34
C SER A 113 -11.99 22.04 27.70
N GLY A 114 -10.79 21.49 27.94
CA GLY A 114 -10.46 20.82 29.22
C GLY A 114 -9.00 20.65 29.58
N GLY A 115 -8.06 20.95 28.68
CA GLY A 115 -6.65 20.77 28.99
C GLY A 115 -5.74 21.78 28.29
N LYS A 116 -4.81 22.35 29.06
CA LYS A 116 -3.78 23.27 28.52
C LYS A 116 -2.40 22.59 28.44
N ARG A 117 -2.37 21.26 28.47
CA ARG A 117 -1.14 20.50 28.52
C ARG A 117 -1.05 19.58 27.28
N TYR A 118 0.00 19.77 26.51
CA TYR A 118 0.27 19.02 25.27
C TYR A 118 1.65 18.42 25.32
N LEU A 119 1.84 17.37 24.53
CA LEU A 119 3.09 16.67 24.36
C LEU A 119 3.42 16.63 22.86
N ALA A 120 4.69 16.85 22.49
CA ALA A 120 5.17 16.63 21.14
C ALA A 120 6.27 15.59 21.10
N GLN A 121 6.25 14.75 20.07
CA GLN A 121 7.29 13.77 19.74
C GLN A 121 7.69 13.92 18.25
N PRO A 122 8.95 13.66 17.86
CA PRO A 122 9.29 13.54 16.45
C PRO A 122 8.48 12.41 15.83
N LYS A 123 7.94 12.67 14.65
CA LYS A 123 7.28 11.66 13.82
C LYS A 123 8.35 10.87 13.09
N LEU A 124 8.74 9.76 13.70
CA LEU A 124 9.75 8.87 13.16
C LEU A 124 9.27 8.24 11.85
N ASP A 125 10.15 8.15 10.87
CA ASP A 125 9.90 7.53 9.57
C ASP A 125 10.55 6.15 9.48
N GLY A 126 9.79 5.13 9.88
CA GLY A 126 10.24 3.76 10.01
C GLY A 126 9.14 2.75 9.68
N SER A 127 9.14 1.67 10.43
CA SER A 127 8.10 0.63 10.38
C SER A 127 7.41 0.52 11.74
N ALA A 128 6.12 0.79 11.78
CA ALA A 128 5.35 0.69 13.02
C ALA A 128 5.28 -0.75 13.52
N LEU A 129 5.54 -0.92 14.80
CA LEU A 129 5.58 -2.21 15.48
C LEU A 129 4.78 -2.18 16.78
N SER A 130 3.98 -3.22 17.00
CA SER A 130 3.32 -3.51 18.26
C SER A 130 4.05 -4.63 18.99
N LEU A 131 4.40 -4.44 20.27
CA LEU A 131 5.02 -5.43 21.14
C LEU A 131 4.04 -5.84 22.23
N GLU A 132 3.75 -7.12 22.35
CA GLU A 132 2.93 -7.69 23.40
C GLU A 132 3.81 -8.36 24.44
N TYR A 133 3.77 -7.88 25.68
CA TYR A 133 4.40 -8.51 26.83
C TYR A 133 3.35 -9.17 27.72
N VAL A 134 3.60 -10.41 28.10
CA VAL A 134 2.78 -11.17 29.05
C VAL A 134 3.64 -11.53 30.27
N ALA A 135 3.22 -11.08 31.44
CA ALA A 135 3.96 -11.24 32.67
C ALA A 135 5.46 -10.84 32.54
N GLY A 136 5.69 -9.74 31.81
CA GLY A 136 7.03 -9.17 31.54
C GLY A 136 7.83 -9.84 30.45
N ASN A 137 7.40 -10.94 29.86
CA ASN A 137 8.11 -11.60 28.75
C ASN A 137 7.54 -11.18 27.41
N LEU A 138 8.40 -10.90 26.42
CA LEU A 138 7.96 -10.61 25.06
C LEU A 138 7.30 -11.86 24.48
N HIS A 139 5.99 -11.79 24.36
CA HIS A 139 5.15 -12.84 23.83
C HIS A 139 5.07 -12.77 22.31
N ARG A 140 4.81 -11.58 21.78
CA ARG A 140 4.57 -11.37 20.36
C ARG A 140 4.97 -9.98 19.90
N ALA A 141 5.41 -9.88 18.65
CA ALA A 141 5.63 -8.62 17.95
C ALA A 141 4.93 -8.66 16.59
N ALA A 142 4.19 -7.61 16.23
CA ALA A 142 3.44 -7.55 14.98
C ALA A 142 3.59 -6.20 14.28
N THR A 143 3.67 -6.23 12.94
CA THR A 143 3.62 -5.02 12.11
C THR A 143 2.24 -4.37 12.17
N ARG A 144 2.12 -3.11 11.77
CA ARG A 144 0.83 -2.41 11.78
C ARG A 144 -0.23 -3.07 10.89
N GLY A 145 0.17 -3.52 9.67
CA GLY A 145 -0.76 -4.05 8.68
C GLY A 145 -1.93 -3.10 8.41
N SER A 146 -3.15 -3.65 8.40
CA SER A 146 -4.39 -2.88 8.23
C SER A 146 -4.75 -1.99 9.44
N GLY A 147 -3.97 -2.04 10.51
CA GLY A 147 -4.28 -1.39 11.79
C GLY A 147 -5.08 -2.28 12.74
N GLU A 148 -5.89 -3.18 12.24
CA GLU A 148 -6.57 -4.24 13.00
C GLU A 148 -5.77 -5.54 12.99
N ARG A 149 -5.08 -5.84 11.87
CA ARG A 149 -4.28 -7.06 11.66
C ARG A 149 -2.89 -6.71 11.14
N GLY A 150 -1.88 -7.34 11.71
CA GLY A 150 -0.50 -7.24 11.29
C GLY A 150 0.13 -8.60 10.98
N GLU A 151 1.38 -8.60 10.57
CA GLU A 151 2.19 -9.81 10.39
C GLU A 151 2.97 -10.09 11.65
N ASP A 152 3.05 -11.35 12.08
CA ASP A 152 3.92 -11.78 13.16
C ASP A 152 5.40 -11.68 12.73
N VAL A 153 6.12 -10.80 13.39
CA VAL A 153 7.56 -10.57 13.17
C VAL A 153 8.37 -10.80 14.45
N THR A 154 7.84 -11.58 15.38
CA THR A 154 8.41 -11.80 16.72
C THR A 154 9.87 -12.27 16.67
N LEU A 155 10.22 -13.14 15.73
CA LEU A 155 11.57 -13.66 15.60
C LEU A 155 12.59 -12.55 15.28
N ASN A 156 12.26 -11.69 14.30
CA ASN A 156 13.15 -10.59 13.90
C ASN A 156 13.11 -9.44 14.91
N ALA A 157 11.96 -9.16 15.53
CA ALA A 157 11.86 -8.15 16.59
C ALA A 157 12.77 -8.46 17.79
N LYS A 158 12.96 -9.74 18.14
CA LYS A 158 13.92 -10.16 19.19
C LYS A 158 15.38 -9.89 18.85
N LEU A 159 15.70 -9.66 17.58
CA LEU A 159 17.04 -9.31 17.11
C LEU A 159 17.32 -7.81 17.16
N VAL A 160 16.28 -6.97 17.28
CA VAL A 160 16.44 -5.52 17.45
C VAL A 160 17.03 -5.25 18.83
N ALA A 161 18.21 -4.63 18.86
CA ALA A 161 19.09 -4.60 20.04
C ALA A 161 18.44 -4.00 21.30
N ASN A 162 17.56 -3.00 21.16
CA ASN A 162 16.92 -2.32 22.27
C ASN A 162 15.49 -2.78 22.56
N ILE A 163 15.02 -3.87 21.95
CA ILE A 163 13.76 -4.53 22.34
C ILE A 163 14.07 -5.57 23.41
N PRO A 164 13.69 -5.33 24.67
CA PRO A 164 13.93 -6.30 25.73
C PRO A 164 13.06 -7.54 25.55
N THR A 165 13.64 -8.71 25.58
CA THR A 165 12.90 -9.98 25.59
C THR A 165 12.17 -10.19 26.92
N ARG A 166 12.62 -9.49 27.99
CA ARG A 166 12.01 -9.48 29.33
C ARG A 166 12.09 -8.08 29.93
N LEU A 167 10.94 -7.58 30.41
CA LEU A 167 10.84 -6.32 31.15
C LEU A 167 11.45 -6.46 32.55
N LYS A 168 11.82 -5.33 33.16
CA LYS A 168 12.31 -5.28 34.55
C LYS A 168 11.26 -5.75 35.58
N HIS A 169 9.98 -5.67 35.22
CA HIS A 169 8.86 -6.08 36.06
C HIS A 169 7.86 -6.92 35.24
N PRO A 170 7.08 -7.82 35.90
CA PRO A 170 6.20 -8.78 35.25
C PRO A 170 4.89 -8.15 34.76
N TYR A 171 4.95 -7.03 34.02
CA TYR A 171 3.77 -6.39 33.47
C TYR A 171 3.22 -7.13 32.24
N THR A 172 1.89 -7.10 32.10
CA THR A 172 1.21 -7.48 30.85
C THR A 172 0.78 -6.19 30.17
N ILE A 173 1.44 -5.86 29.04
CA ILE A 173 1.29 -4.58 28.34
C ILE A 173 1.40 -4.77 26.83
N HIS A 174 0.80 -3.84 26.09
CA HIS A 174 1.00 -3.65 24.67
C HIS A 174 1.71 -2.33 24.43
N VAL A 175 2.90 -2.38 23.84
CA VAL A 175 3.70 -1.19 23.53
C VAL A 175 3.67 -0.97 22.02
N ARG A 176 3.42 0.27 21.62
CA ARG A 176 3.50 0.67 20.21
C ARG A 176 4.67 1.59 20.02
N GLY A 177 5.36 1.42 18.93
CA GLY A 177 6.52 2.23 18.58
C GLY A 177 6.82 2.16 17.09
N GLU A 178 7.86 2.84 16.73
CA GLU A 178 8.42 2.82 15.39
C GLU A 178 9.78 2.14 15.43
N VAL A 179 10.03 1.21 14.50
CA VAL A 179 11.36 0.64 14.27
C VAL A 179 12.02 1.47 13.18
N VAL A 180 13.17 2.03 13.51
CA VAL A 180 13.92 2.94 12.66
C VAL A 180 15.35 2.47 12.46
N MET A 181 15.98 2.92 11.38
CA MET A 181 17.40 2.70 11.14
C MET A 181 18.17 3.97 11.49
N PRO A 182 19.19 3.91 12.37
CA PRO A 182 20.06 5.05 12.62
C PRO A 182 20.73 5.51 11.34
N LEU A 183 20.69 6.82 11.07
CA LEU A 183 21.24 7.38 9.82
C LEU A 183 22.73 7.13 9.65
N ALA A 184 23.49 7.07 10.75
CA ALA A 184 24.91 6.70 10.72
C ALA A 184 25.11 5.28 10.17
N ILE A 185 24.32 4.29 10.65
CA ILE A 185 24.38 2.90 10.18
C ILE A 185 23.91 2.80 8.72
N TYR A 186 22.84 3.53 8.37
CA TYR A 186 22.37 3.60 6.99
C TYR A 186 23.44 4.12 6.04
N GLN A 187 24.09 5.23 6.35
CA GLN A 187 25.17 5.81 5.53
C GLN A 187 26.36 4.88 5.39
N GLU A 188 26.74 4.18 6.47
CA GLU A 188 27.89 3.28 6.47
C GLU A 188 27.64 1.98 5.70
N LYS A 189 26.44 1.36 5.86
CA LYS A 189 26.22 -0.01 5.40
C LYS A 189 25.21 -0.16 4.27
N TYR A 190 24.22 0.74 4.15
CA TYR A 190 23.01 0.48 3.38
C TYR A 190 22.67 1.51 2.33
N ARG A 191 23.39 2.62 2.27
CA ARG A 191 23.13 3.71 1.30
C ARG A 191 23.11 3.20 -0.15
N GLU A 192 23.99 2.27 -0.49
CA GLU A 192 24.07 1.68 -1.84
C GLU A 192 23.06 0.54 -2.07
N VAL A 193 22.49 0.02 -0.98
CA VAL A 193 21.55 -1.12 -1.01
C VAL A 193 20.11 -0.67 -1.21
N SER A 194 19.75 0.48 -0.65
CA SER A 194 18.40 1.05 -0.75
C SER A 194 18.45 2.57 -0.61
N PRO A 195 17.70 3.30 -1.42
CA PRO A 195 17.65 4.77 -1.33
C PRO A 195 16.93 5.29 -0.10
N ASN A 196 16.26 4.42 0.68
CA ASN A 196 15.40 4.82 1.78
C ASN A 196 15.58 3.89 2.99
N PRO A 197 15.97 4.42 4.19
CA PRO A 197 16.12 3.63 5.40
C PRO A 197 14.81 3.02 5.91
N ARG A 198 13.66 3.65 5.71
CA ARG A 198 12.33 3.12 6.09
C ARG A 198 12.03 1.78 5.41
N ASN A 199 12.31 1.66 4.11
CA ASN A 199 12.08 0.41 3.37
C ASN A 199 12.96 -0.74 3.91
N LEU A 200 14.18 -0.41 4.35
CA LEU A 200 15.06 -1.37 4.99
C LEU A 200 14.51 -1.87 6.32
N CYS A 201 13.86 -0.99 7.12
CA CYS A 201 13.23 -1.38 8.38
C CYS A 201 12.13 -2.41 8.15
N SER A 202 11.22 -2.13 7.23
CA SER A 202 10.12 -3.06 6.90
C SER A 202 10.65 -4.39 6.35
N GLY A 203 11.66 -4.35 5.46
CA GLY A 203 12.29 -5.53 4.90
C GLY A 203 13.01 -6.38 5.95
N ALA A 204 13.76 -5.75 6.85
CA ALA A 204 14.49 -6.45 7.91
C ALA A 204 13.58 -7.11 8.94
N LEU A 205 12.41 -6.51 9.23
CA LEU A 205 11.42 -7.10 10.13
C LEU A 205 10.70 -8.31 9.51
N ARG A 206 10.47 -8.30 8.19
CA ARG A 206 9.69 -9.33 7.47
C ARG A 206 10.51 -10.47 6.90
N GLN A 207 11.86 -10.39 6.94
CA GLN A 207 12.72 -11.44 6.37
C GLN A 207 12.49 -12.80 7.04
N LYS A 208 12.42 -13.87 6.23
CA LYS A 208 12.15 -15.24 6.72
C LYS A 208 13.42 -16.02 7.06
N HIS A 209 14.53 -15.74 6.38
CA HIS A 209 15.76 -16.58 6.45
C HIS A 209 17.04 -15.80 6.79
N GLY A 210 16.96 -14.54 7.22
CA GLY A 210 18.13 -13.72 7.55
C GLY A 210 18.94 -13.24 6.33
N ASP A 211 18.39 -13.39 5.14
CA ASP A 211 18.95 -13.02 3.83
C ASP A 211 18.44 -11.68 3.31
N GLY A 212 17.72 -10.95 4.12
CA GLY A 212 17.20 -9.61 3.81
C GLY A 212 18.31 -8.60 3.55
N LYS A 213 17.97 -7.53 2.83
CA LYS A 213 18.89 -6.43 2.49
C LYS A 213 19.50 -5.73 3.70
N ALA A 214 18.81 -5.75 4.85
CA ALA A 214 19.28 -5.19 6.11
C ALA A 214 19.08 -6.17 7.28
N LYS A 215 19.91 -6.03 8.33
CA LYS A 215 19.83 -6.84 9.52
C LYS A 215 18.93 -6.19 10.57
N ALA A 216 18.04 -6.95 11.20
CA ALA A 216 17.19 -6.47 12.28
C ALA A 216 18.02 -5.95 13.50
N SER A 217 19.24 -6.47 13.71
CA SER A 217 20.16 -6.00 14.76
C SER A 217 20.71 -4.58 14.54
N ASP A 218 20.60 -4.04 13.32
CA ASP A 218 21.01 -2.67 12.99
C ASP A 218 19.89 -1.66 13.19
N LEU A 219 18.70 -2.12 13.59
CA LEU A 219 17.51 -1.29 13.83
C LEU A 219 17.37 -0.91 15.30
N VAL A 220 16.62 0.16 15.55
CA VAL A 220 16.27 0.67 16.88
C VAL A 220 14.76 0.81 16.97
N PHE A 221 14.19 0.40 18.10
CA PHE A 221 12.77 0.58 18.43
C PHE A 221 12.59 1.81 19.32
N CYS A 222 11.70 2.73 18.96
CA CYS A 222 11.33 3.89 19.73
C CYS A 222 9.83 3.84 20.08
N ALA A 223 9.49 3.65 21.35
CA ALA A 223 8.10 3.58 21.79
C ALA A 223 7.42 4.96 21.74
N TYR A 224 6.15 5.00 21.39
CA TYR A 224 5.35 6.23 21.42
C TYR A 224 4.01 6.07 22.14
N ASP A 225 3.59 4.86 22.52
CA ASP A 225 2.34 4.58 23.23
C ASP A 225 2.43 3.24 23.99
N VAL A 226 1.69 3.13 25.07
CA VAL A 226 1.52 1.86 25.82
C VAL A 226 0.08 1.70 26.26
N LYS A 227 -0.42 0.47 26.19
CA LYS A 227 -1.76 0.08 26.63
C LYS A 227 -1.68 -1.06 27.63
N PHE A 228 -2.57 -1.03 28.60
CA PHE A 228 -2.69 -2.03 29.66
C PHE A 228 -4.00 -2.81 29.43
N PRO A 229 -3.94 -4.12 29.08
CA PRO A 229 -5.16 -4.91 28.84
C PRO A 229 -5.91 -5.27 30.14
N LYS A 230 -5.27 -5.11 31.29
CA LYS A 230 -5.83 -5.41 32.61
C LYS A 230 -5.70 -4.20 33.54
N GLU A 231 -4.90 -4.30 34.59
CA GLU A 231 -4.67 -3.20 35.55
C GLU A 231 -3.70 -2.18 34.96
N SER A 232 -4.11 -0.91 34.93
CA SER A 232 -3.28 0.22 34.55
C SER A 232 -2.64 0.82 35.80
N PRO A 233 -1.37 1.25 35.79
CA PRO A 233 -0.82 2.08 36.84
C PRO A 233 -1.61 3.40 36.97
N ASP A 234 -1.63 3.98 38.13
CA ASP A 234 -2.27 5.27 38.37
C ASP A 234 -1.43 6.42 37.78
N ILE A 235 -1.60 6.60 36.47
CA ILE A 235 -0.89 7.58 35.66
C ILE A 235 -1.91 8.43 34.89
N HIS A 236 -1.77 9.76 35.05
CA HIS A 236 -2.71 10.70 34.48
C HIS A 236 -2.26 11.33 33.16
N PHE A 237 -0.94 11.38 32.89
CA PHE A 237 -0.36 12.04 31.75
C PHE A 237 0.40 11.06 30.84
N ASP A 238 0.33 11.28 29.52
CA ASP A 238 1.09 10.50 28.53
C ASP A 238 2.61 10.65 28.74
N SER A 239 3.07 11.86 29.11
CA SER A 239 4.46 12.11 29.47
C SER A 239 4.93 11.22 30.65
N ASP A 240 4.08 10.92 31.61
CA ASP A 240 4.39 10.03 32.72
C ASP A 240 4.40 8.56 32.26
N LEU A 241 3.54 8.20 31.30
CA LEU A 241 3.61 6.87 30.64
C LEU A 241 4.93 6.66 29.91
N LEU A 242 5.45 7.69 29.21
CA LEU A 242 6.74 7.60 28.54
C LEU A 242 7.89 7.43 29.56
N HIS A 243 7.88 8.16 30.68
CA HIS A 243 8.82 7.95 31.77
C HIS A 243 8.70 6.54 32.39
N TRP A 244 7.45 6.04 32.51
CA TRP A 244 7.21 4.70 33.02
C TRP A 244 7.80 3.63 32.09
N LEU A 245 7.67 3.80 30.75
CA LEU A 245 8.28 2.92 29.74
C LEU A 245 9.80 2.85 29.89
N GLN A 246 10.48 3.98 30.08
CA GLN A 246 11.93 4.01 30.33
C GLN A 246 12.31 3.20 31.58
N LYS A 247 11.54 3.38 32.67
CA LYS A 247 11.76 2.59 33.91
C LYS A 247 11.52 1.10 33.67
N ALA A 248 10.55 0.72 32.82
CA ALA A 248 10.29 -0.66 32.44
C ALA A 248 11.37 -1.26 31.55
N GLY A 249 12.26 -0.43 30.95
CA GLY A 249 13.38 -0.85 30.11
C GLY A 249 13.09 -0.74 28.62
N ILE A 250 12.09 0.02 28.22
CA ILE A 250 11.74 0.30 26.83
C ILE A 250 12.00 1.78 26.55
N GLU A 251 12.78 2.08 25.51
CA GLU A 251 13.15 3.45 25.14
C GLU A 251 12.02 4.11 24.38
N PRO A 252 11.45 5.22 24.85
CA PRO A 252 10.47 6.00 24.11
C PRO A 252 11.15 6.95 23.12
N ALA A 253 10.41 7.36 22.08
CA ALA A 253 10.80 8.49 21.25
C ALA A 253 10.97 9.76 22.10
N PRO A 254 11.92 10.66 21.81
CA PRO A 254 12.07 11.91 22.53
C PRO A 254 10.76 12.69 22.59
N TRP A 255 10.54 13.42 23.68
CA TRP A 255 9.31 14.21 23.81
C TRP A 255 9.55 15.54 24.53
N ARG A 256 8.64 16.47 24.33
CA ARG A 256 8.57 17.75 25.02
C ARG A 256 7.12 18.04 25.43
N VAL A 257 6.94 18.51 26.67
CA VAL A 257 5.65 18.96 27.22
C VAL A 257 5.49 20.45 27.06
N PHE A 258 4.28 20.91 26.76
CA PHE A 258 3.86 22.29 26.62
C PHE A 258 2.67 22.54 27.54
N GLU A 259 2.76 23.55 28.45
CA GLU A 259 1.70 23.89 29.37
C GLU A 259 1.65 25.40 29.70
N SER A 260 2.29 26.23 28.89
CA SER A 260 2.32 27.68 29.11
C SER A 260 1.04 28.40 28.67
N GLN A 261 0.91 29.69 29.03
CA GLN A 261 -0.17 30.54 28.53
C GLN A 261 0.06 30.93 27.05
N GLU A 262 1.28 30.82 26.51
CA GLU A 262 1.65 31.08 25.11
C GLU A 262 1.78 29.80 24.28
N LEU A 263 1.07 28.77 24.66
CA LEU A 263 1.09 27.41 24.10
C LEU A 263 1.17 27.40 22.57
N HIS A 264 0.32 28.16 21.91
CA HIS A 264 0.26 28.25 20.46
C HIS A 264 1.60 28.72 19.85
N LYS A 265 2.18 29.79 20.40
CA LYS A 265 3.47 30.32 19.93
C LYS A 265 4.61 29.33 20.17
N GLU A 266 4.61 28.65 21.31
CA GLU A 266 5.65 27.68 21.67
C GLU A 266 5.59 26.44 20.76
N MET A 267 4.39 25.91 20.45
CA MET A 267 4.24 24.77 19.56
C MET A 267 4.67 25.13 18.13
N ILE A 268 4.31 26.30 17.61
CA ILE A 268 4.78 26.80 16.31
C ILE A 268 6.30 27.04 16.32
N ALA A 269 6.86 27.61 17.38
CA ALA A 269 8.30 27.77 17.47
C ALA A 269 9.03 26.42 17.45
N TYR A 270 8.43 25.40 18.07
CA TYR A 270 8.96 24.04 18.11
C TYR A 270 8.96 23.36 16.72
N THR A 271 7.95 23.62 15.88
CA THR A 271 7.98 23.10 14.49
C THR A 271 9.14 23.72 13.68
N LYS A 272 9.39 25.01 13.87
CA LYS A 272 10.52 25.72 13.22
C LYS A 272 11.87 25.23 13.73
N GLU A 273 12.00 25.03 15.05
CA GLU A 273 13.19 24.40 15.64
C GLU A 273 13.49 23.05 15.02
N TRP A 274 12.48 22.17 14.96
CA TRP A 274 12.65 20.83 14.41
C TRP A 274 12.85 20.81 12.89
N SER A 275 12.30 21.76 12.16
CA SER A 275 12.57 21.90 10.72
C SER A 275 14.07 22.15 10.45
N LEU A 276 14.75 22.88 11.33
CA LEU A 276 16.20 23.09 11.24
C LEU A 276 17.00 21.90 11.79
N LYS A 277 16.52 21.28 12.84
CA LYS A 277 17.19 20.18 13.55
C LYS A 277 17.07 18.84 12.81
N ARG A 278 16.11 18.69 11.91
CA ARG A 278 15.80 17.47 11.15
C ARG A 278 17.06 16.85 10.52
N SER A 279 17.88 17.65 9.84
CA SER A 279 19.07 17.17 9.13
C SER A 279 20.21 16.66 10.04
N SER A 280 20.19 16.97 11.33
CA SER A 280 21.17 16.55 12.33
C SER A 280 20.63 15.54 13.33
N PHE A 281 19.37 15.15 13.20
CA PHE A 281 18.76 14.14 14.07
C PHE A 281 19.25 12.75 13.66
N GLU A 282 19.34 11.85 14.63
CA GLU A 282 19.90 10.51 14.41
C GLU A 282 19.00 9.56 13.59
N PHE A 283 17.71 9.88 13.46
CA PHE A 283 16.74 9.10 12.70
C PHE A 283 16.03 9.98 11.67
N GLU A 284 15.52 9.35 10.63
CA GLU A 284 14.66 10.01 9.67
C GLU A 284 13.29 10.35 10.29
N ILE A 285 12.81 11.57 10.03
CA ILE A 285 11.52 12.06 10.53
C ILE A 285 10.76 12.79 9.43
N ASP A 286 9.46 12.62 9.35
CA ASP A 286 8.60 13.30 8.37
C ASP A 286 7.73 14.41 8.99
N GLY A 287 7.85 14.66 10.31
CA GLY A 287 7.11 15.67 11.02
C GLY A 287 7.24 15.59 12.53
N LEU A 288 6.22 16.10 13.20
CA LEU A 288 6.03 16.03 14.65
C LEU A 288 4.64 15.46 14.94
N VAL A 289 4.49 14.75 16.05
CA VAL A 289 3.18 14.33 16.55
C VAL A 289 2.87 15.13 17.80
N PHE A 290 1.86 15.98 17.74
CA PHE A 290 1.31 16.68 18.89
C PHE A 290 0.17 15.87 19.50
N LYS A 291 0.13 15.77 20.83
CA LYS A 291 -0.90 15.03 21.55
C LYS A 291 -1.36 15.85 22.74
N VAL A 292 -2.61 15.75 23.11
CA VAL A 292 -3.07 16.17 24.45
C VAL A 292 -2.40 15.29 25.49
N ASP A 293 -1.78 15.84 26.52
CA ASP A 293 -1.01 15.05 27.51
C ASP A 293 -1.90 14.34 28.53
N ASP A 294 -3.04 14.94 28.92
CA ASP A 294 -4.00 14.39 29.89
C ASP A 294 -4.78 13.20 29.29
N LEU A 295 -4.59 12.02 29.88
CA LEU A 295 -5.19 10.76 29.40
C LEU A 295 -6.71 10.72 29.59
N ALA A 296 -7.20 11.19 30.72
CA ALA A 296 -8.65 11.21 30.99
C ALA A 296 -9.38 12.21 30.09
N TYR A 297 -8.69 13.27 29.69
CA TYR A 297 -9.22 14.21 28.72
C TYR A 297 -9.22 13.68 27.29
N ARG A 298 -8.24 12.86 26.90
CA ARG A 298 -8.25 12.15 25.60
C ARG A 298 -9.50 11.28 25.43
N GLU A 299 -9.92 10.59 26.50
CA GLU A 299 -11.15 9.78 26.48
C GLU A 299 -12.39 10.62 26.21
N LYS A 300 -12.47 11.83 26.81
CA LYS A 300 -13.58 12.77 26.60
C LYS A 300 -13.60 13.35 25.18
N LEU A 301 -12.44 13.66 24.60
CA LEU A 301 -12.32 14.12 23.23
C LEU A 301 -12.72 13.03 22.24
N GLY A 302 -12.45 11.78 22.62
CA GLY A 302 -12.80 10.61 21.84
C GLY A 302 -12.07 10.56 20.49
N MET A 303 -12.73 9.92 19.56
CA MET A 303 -12.21 9.65 18.22
C MET A 303 -13.21 10.09 17.17
N THR A 304 -12.71 10.44 15.99
CA THR A 304 -13.52 10.40 14.78
C THR A 304 -13.68 8.93 14.35
N ALA A 305 -14.33 8.68 13.23
CA ALA A 305 -14.35 7.33 12.68
C ALA A 305 -12.93 6.78 12.38
N HIS A 306 -11.88 7.65 12.31
CA HIS A 306 -10.57 7.32 11.75
C HIS A 306 -9.36 7.75 12.55
N HIS A 307 -9.47 8.88 13.26
CA HIS A 307 -8.34 9.44 14.00
C HIS A 307 -8.76 9.88 15.39
N PRO A 308 -7.83 9.86 16.34
CA PRO A 308 -8.05 10.45 17.65
C PRO A 308 -8.13 11.97 17.51
N ARG A 309 -9.13 12.59 18.16
CA ARG A 309 -9.28 14.05 18.20
C ARG A 309 -8.23 14.72 19.08
N TRP A 310 -7.49 13.94 19.84
CA TRP A 310 -6.47 14.38 20.79
C TRP A 310 -5.04 14.32 20.24
N ALA A 311 -4.85 14.01 18.95
CA ALA A 311 -3.53 13.95 18.33
C ALA A 311 -3.55 14.52 16.91
N LEU A 312 -2.45 15.21 16.55
CA LEU A 312 -2.20 15.80 15.23
C LEU A 312 -0.80 15.39 14.77
N ALA A 313 -0.69 14.82 13.58
CA ALA A 313 0.57 14.62 12.87
C ALA A 313 0.85 15.85 12.00
N TRP A 314 1.69 16.74 12.49
CA TRP A 314 2.14 17.91 11.73
C TRP A 314 3.36 17.52 10.87
N LYS A 315 3.22 17.60 9.55
CA LYS A 315 4.28 17.24 8.60
C LYS A 315 5.12 18.45 8.22
N PHE A 316 6.42 18.21 8.07
CA PHE A 316 7.31 19.26 7.57
C PHE A 316 6.90 19.72 6.17
N PRO A 317 7.08 21.02 5.86
CA PRO A 317 6.97 21.48 4.49
C PRO A 317 7.91 20.67 3.59
N PRO A 318 7.49 20.39 2.34
CA PRO A 318 8.36 19.68 1.41
C PRO A 318 9.63 20.46 1.17
N GLU A 319 10.74 19.75 1.03
CA GLU A 319 11.96 20.38 0.58
C GLU A 319 11.86 20.69 -0.92
N GLU A 320 12.11 21.95 -1.25
CA GLU A 320 12.11 22.45 -2.63
C GLU A 320 13.54 22.78 -3.05
N ALA A 321 13.84 22.54 -4.30
CA ALA A 321 15.10 22.92 -4.90
C ALA A 321 14.92 23.36 -6.36
N ILE A 322 15.87 24.13 -6.86
CA ILE A 322 15.89 24.54 -8.27
C ILE A 322 16.94 23.74 -9.00
N SER A 323 16.55 23.17 -10.13
CA SER A 323 17.43 22.46 -11.04
C SER A 323 17.22 22.92 -12.48
N VAL A 324 17.90 22.29 -13.43
CA VAL A 324 17.77 22.56 -14.86
C VAL A 324 17.33 21.28 -15.57
N LEU A 325 16.32 21.37 -16.43
CA LEU A 325 15.87 20.27 -17.25
C LEU A 325 16.87 20.06 -18.41
N MET A 326 17.68 19.03 -18.29
CA MET A 326 18.75 18.70 -19.24
C MET A 326 18.28 17.91 -20.44
N GLY A 327 17.21 17.11 -20.28
CA GLY A 327 16.66 16.27 -21.32
C GLY A 327 15.49 15.45 -20.81
N VAL A 328 14.88 14.66 -21.71
CA VAL A 328 13.80 13.75 -21.38
C VAL A 328 14.06 12.40 -22.04
N ASP A 329 14.08 11.34 -21.26
CA ASP A 329 14.15 9.96 -21.71
C ASP A 329 12.76 9.36 -21.69
N TRP A 330 12.48 8.47 -22.66
CA TRP A 330 11.21 7.80 -22.78
C TRP A 330 11.37 6.32 -22.45
N GLN A 331 10.58 5.80 -21.53
CA GLN A 331 10.68 4.42 -21.04
C GLN A 331 9.38 3.67 -21.28
N THR A 332 9.46 2.46 -21.84
CA THR A 332 8.30 1.60 -22.05
C THR A 332 8.08 0.72 -20.83
N GLY A 333 6.92 0.88 -20.21
CA GLY A 333 6.48 0.08 -19.08
C GLY A 333 5.87 -1.28 -19.47
N ARG A 334 5.62 -2.13 -18.49
CA ARG A 334 5.05 -3.48 -18.63
C ARG A 334 3.73 -3.52 -19.43
N THR A 335 2.88 -2.54 -19.24
CA THR A 335 1.58 -2.43 -19.93
C THR A 335 1.70 -1.80 -21.32
N GLY A 336 2.91 -1.49 -21.78
CA GLY A 336 3.16 -0.75 -22.99
C GLY A 336 3.04 0.77 -22.85
N ALA A 337 2.67 1.29 -21.69
CA ALA A 337 2.67 2.73 -21.43
C ALA A 337 4.10 3.29 -21.57
N ILE A 338 4.25 4.38 -22.33
CA ILE A 338 5.55 5.05 -22.54
C ILE A 338 5.56 6.29 -21.64
N THR A 339 6.45 6.26 -20.66
CA THR A 339 6.55 7.28 -19.61
C THR A 339 7.75 8.18 -19.84
N PRO A 340 7.58 9.50 -19.88
CA PRO A 340 8.69 10.43 -19.93
C PRO A 340 9.36 10.59 -18.56
N VAL A 341 10.70 10.58 -18.55
CA VAL A 341 11.54 10.80 -17.39
C VAL A 341 12.46 11.97 -17.67
N ALA A 342 12.32 13.05 -16.91
CA ALA A 342 13.20 14.20 -16.99
C ALA A 342 14.59 13.84 -16.46
N ARG A 343 15.64 14.08 -17.25
CA ARG A 343 17.02 14.19 -16.77
C ARG A 343 17.26 15.62 -16.35
N ILE A 344 17.66 15.82 -15.12
CA ILE A 344 17.90 17.14 -14.55
C ILE A 344 19.37 17.30 -14.15
N ALA A 345 19.86 18.53 -14.09
CA ALA A 345 21.15 18.79 -13.49
C ALA A 345 21.14 18.32 -12.03
N PRO A 346 22.17 17.57 -11.57
CA PRO A 346 22.19 16.99 -10.24
C PRO A 346 21.84 18.02 -9.16
N GLN A 347 20.88 17.73 -8.32
CA GLN A 347 20.45 18.64 -7.27
C GLN A 347 20.15 17.89 -5.97
N MET A 348 20.78 18.37 -4.89
CA MET A 348 20.49 17.90 -3.54
C MET A 348 19.11 18.39 -3.12
N VAL A 349 18.21 17.44 -2.75
CA VAL A 349 16.90 17.73 -2.18
C VAL A 349 16.47 16.56 -1.30
N GLY A 350 16.06 16.83 -0.08
CA GLY A 350 15.68 15.79 0.90
C GLY A 350 16.83 14.81 1.20
N GLY A 351 18.06 15.30 1.33
CA GLY A 351 19.24 14.51 1.69
C GLY A 351 19.78 13.59 0.60
N VAL A 352 19.22 13.60 -0.63
CA VAL A 352 19.70 12.81 -1.78
C VAL A 352 19.94 13.68 -2.99
N THR A 353 20.89 13.27 -3.84
CA THR A 353 21.12 13.90 -5.14
C THR A 353 20.13 13.33 -6.15
N VAL A 354 19.26 14.19 -6.68
CA VAL A 354 18.25 13.86 -7.69
C VAL A 354 18.78 14.24 -9.06
N GLU A 355 18.74 13.30 -10.00
CA GLU A 355 19.15 13.47 -11.39
C GLU A 355 18.05 13.08 -12.38
N ASN A 356 17.07 12.29 -11.92
CA ASN A 356 15.94 11.83 -12.72
C ASN A 356 14.62 12.10 -12.00
N VAL A 357 13.63 12.61 -12.74
CA VAL A 357 12.30 12.92 -12.22
C VAL A 357 11.24 12.43 -13.20
N THR A 358 10.28 11.63 -12.74
CA THR A 358 9.19 11.23 -13.63
C THR A 358 8.32 12.42 -14.05
N LEU A 359 7.93 12.45 -15.32
CA LEU A 359 6.96 13.41 -15.85
C LEU A 359 5.59 12.76 -16.06
N HIS A 360 5.40 11.52 -15.58
CA HIS A 360 4.17 10.74 -15.63
C HIS A 360 3.62 10.51 -17.04
N ASN A 361 3.31 11.56 -17.80
CA ASN A 361 2.75 11.47 -19.15
C ASN A 361 2.95 12.78 -19.94
N VAL A 362 2.57 12.78 -21.22
CA VAL A 362 2.67 13.96 -22.11
C VAL A 362 1.80 15.11 -21.63
N GLY A 363 0.63 14.80 -21.05
CA GLY A 363 -0.27 15.82 -20.52
C GLY A 363 0.37 16.65 -19.41
N GLU A 364 1.18 16.05 -18.55
CA GLU A 364 1.89 16.76 -17.47
C GLU A 364 2.98 17.69 -18.03
N ILE A 365 3.71 17.27 -19.07
CA ILE A 365 4.68 18.12 -19.77
C ILE A 365 3.99 19.39 -20.33
N THR A 366 2.85 19.19 -20.95
CA THR A 366 2.05 20.29 -21.53
C THR A 366 1.48 21.19 -20.43
N ARG A 367 0.94 20.63 -19.37
CA ARG A 367 0.36 21.35 -18.23
C ARG A 367 1.40 22.27 -17.57
N LEU A 368 2.63 21.77 -17.38
CA LEU A 368 3.72 22.54 -16.77
C LEU A 368 4.45 23.45 -17.76
N GLY A 369 4.16 23.35 -19.07
CA GLY A 369 4.82 24.14 -20.10
C GLY A 369 6.33 23.91 -20.18
N LEU A 370 6.80 22.71 -19.86
CA LEU A 370 8.23 22.38 -19.74
C LEU A 370 8.95 22.42 -21.07
N LYS A 371 10.17 22.97 -21.05
CA LYS A 371 11.12 22.92 -22.18
C LYS A 371 12.47 22.43 -21.69
N ILE A 372 13.18 21.72 -22.52
CA ILE A 372 14.59 21.41 -22.29
C ILE A 372 15.35 22.73 -22.14
N GLY A 373 16.26 22.82 -21.18
CA GLY A 373 16.99 24.05 -20.86
C GLY A 373 16.26 25.00 -19.92
N ASP A 374 15.08 24.65 -19.41
CA ASP A 374 14.39 25.43 -18.39
C ASP A 374 14.98 25.22 -17.00
N ARG A 375 14.97 26.28 -16.20
CA ARG A 375 15.00 26.18 -14.73
C ARG A 375 13.69 25.60 -14.28
N ILE A 376 13.77 24.63 -13.41
CA ILE A 376 12.60 23.93 -12.88
C ILE A 376 12.67 23.91 -11.35
N ARG A 377 11.50 24.04 -10.72
CA ARG A 377 11.36 23.79 -9.30
C ARG A 377 10.97 22.35 -9.09
N ILE A 378 11.80 21.66 -8.31
CA ILE A 378 11.56 20.28 -7.89
C ILE A 378 11.24 20.24 -6.41
N VAL A 379 10.38 19.32 -6.03
CA VAL A 379 10.06 19.02 -4.62
C VAL A 379 10.30 17.55 -4.35
N ARG A 380 10.76 17.26 -3.15
CA ARG A 380 10.77 15.93 -2.59
C ARG A 380 9.98 15.95 -1.29
N ARG A 381 8.85 15.23 -1.25
CA ARG A 381 8.00 15.14 -0.08
C ARG A 381 8.10 13.73 0.48
N GLY A 382 8.34 13.61 1.80
CA GLY A 382 8.26 12.34 2.50
C GLY A 382 9.04 11.21 1.86
N ASP A 383 10.27 11.48 1.44
CA ASP A 383 11.26 10.49 0.98
C ASP A 383 10.94 9.62 -0.24
N VAL A 384 9.90 9.92 -1.04
CA VAL A 384 9.50 8.98 -2.07
C VAL A 384 9.99 9.41 -3.47
N ILE A 385 9.22 10.13 -4.23
CA ILE A 385 9.55 10.42 -5.64
C ILE A 385 9.68 11.91 -5.85
N PRO A 386 10.82 12.40 -6.41
CA PRO A 386 10.94 13.80 -6.75
C PRO A 386 9.98 14.16 -7.88
N LYS A 387 9.38 15.36 -7.79
CA LYS A 387 8.42 15.88 -8.77
C LYS A 387 8.82 17.29 -9.21
N ILE A 388 8.62 17.57 -10.51
CA ILE A 388 8.69 18.94 -11.03
C ILE A 388 7.32 19.58 -10.79
N ILE A 389 7.31 20.75 -10.14
CA ILE A 389 6.06 21.48 -9.84
C ILE A 389 5.83 22.66 -10.76
N GLU A 390 6.88 23.28 -11.30
CA GLU A 390 6.77 24.38 -12.24
C GLU A 390 8.03 24.58 -13.09
N SER A 391 7.87 25.20 -14.26
CA SER A 391 8.95 25.79 -15.04
C SER A 391 9.15 27.25 -14.61
N LEU A 392 10.39 27.64 -14.37
CA LEU A 392 10.80 29.00 -14.03
C LEU A 392 11.38 29.76 -15.24
N GLY A 393 11.24 29.18 -16.46
CA GLY A 393 11.78 29.74 -17.69
C GLY A 393 13.24 29.35 -17.96
N PRO A 394 13.87 29.90 -18.98
CA PRO A 394 15.20 29.49 -19.43
C PRO A 394 16.28 29.58 -18.36
N ALA A 395 17.12 28.56 -18.27
CA ALA A 395 18.25 28.48 -17.37
C ALA A 395 19.45 29.27 -17.91
N THR A 396 20.37 29.59 -17.02
CA THR A 396 21.67 30.25 -17.31
C THR A 396 22.83 29.31 -16.97
N LEU A 397 24.03 29.62 -17.41
CA LEU A 397 25.23 28.86 -17.04
C LEU A 397 25.50 28.86 -15.54
N ASP A 398 25.03 29.87 -14.83
CA ASP A 398 25.18 29.96 -13.38
C ASP A 398 24.35 28.89 -12.66
N ASP A 399 23.24 28.47 -13.24
CA ASP A 399 22.38 27.42 -12.68
C ASP A 399 23.02 26.02 -12.69
N LEU A 400 24.12 25.83 -13.43
CA LEU A 400 24.87 24.57 -13.50
C LEU A 400 26.15 24.58 -12.63
N LYS A 401 26.56 25.75 -12.10
CA LYS A 401 27.79 25.85 -11.32
C LYS A 401 27.77 25.04 -10.04
N ASN A 402 28.92 24.44 -9.70
CA ASN A 402 29.17 23.72 -8.45
C ASN A 402 28.28 22.50 -8.22
N ARG A 403 27.58 21.97 -9.24
CA ARG A 403 26.80 20.76 -9.12
C ARG A 403 27.68 19.51 -9.14
N LYS A 404 27.23 18.48 -8.40
CA LYS A 404 27.94 17.21 -8.30
C LYS A 404 26.95 16.07 -8.44
N HIS A 405 27.38 15.00 -9.08
CA HIS A 405 26.68 13.71 -9.10
C HIS A 405 26.60 13.10 -7.69
N ALA A 406 25.78 12.06 -7.54
CA ALA A 406 25.60 11.36 -6.26
C ALA A 406 26.90 10.73 -5.72
N ASP A 407 27.83 10.36 -6.61
CA ASP A 407 29.18 9.82 -6.28
C ASP A 407 30.20 10.92 -5.93
N GLY A 408 29.81 12.20 -6.01
CA GLY A 408 30.65 13.36 -5.72
C GLY A 408 31.40 13.93 -6.91
N GLU A 409 31.36 13.28 -8.08
CA GLU A 409 31.99 13.76 -9.30
C GLU A 409 31.37 15.08 -9.78
N PRO A 410 32.17 16.03 -10.29
CA PRO A 410 31.65 17.31 -10.78
C PRO A 410 30.73 17.12 -12.00
N PHE A 411 29.59 17.80 -12.00
CA PHE A 411 28.72 17.86 -13.16
C PHE A 411 29.28 18.84 -14.20
N SER A 412 29.67 18.33 -15.36
CA SER A 412 30.38 19.07 -16.41
C SER A 412 29.62 19.17 -17.74
N VAL A 413 28.33 18.89 -17.74
CA VAL A 413 27.50 18.96 -18.94
C VAL A 413 27.16 20.40 -19.30
N SER A 414 27.24 20.76 -20.57
CA SER A 414 26.88 22.09 -21.05
C SER A 414 25.37 22.33 -20.97
N LEU A 415 24.99 23.59 -20.76
CA LEU A 415 23.60 24.02 -20.77
C LEU A 415 22.98 23.73 -22.15
N PRO A 416 21.88 22.93 -22.22
CA PRO A 416 21.22 22.69 -23.48
C PRO A 416 20.49 23.96 -23.98
N THR A 417 20.40 24.07 -25.31
CA THR A 417 19.59 25.16 -25.90
C THR A 417 18.11 24.89 -25.58
N THR A 418 17.45 25.96 -25.12
CA THR A 418 16.01 25.86 -24.80
C THR A 418 15.20 25.42 -25.99
N SER A 419 14.51 24.27 -25.86
CA SER A 419 13.72 23.68 -26.93
C SER A 419 12.51 22.93 -26.38
N PRO A 420 11.42 22.83 -27.17
CA PRO A 420 10.26 22.01 -26.79
C PRO A 420 10.65 20.56 -26.59
N ILE A 421 10.02 19.90 -25.63
CA ILE A 421 10.11 18.44 -25.46
C ILE A 421 9.33 17.78 -26.57
N LYS A 422 10.02 16.99 -27.41
CA LYS A 422 9.38 16.23 -28.46
C LYS A 422 8.88 14.92 -27.94
N SER A 423 7.64 14.61 -28.26
CA SER A 423 7.06 13.28 -28.05
C SER A 423 7.74 12.24 -28.96
N VAL A 424 7.75 10.98 -28.55
CA VAL A 424 8.28 9.91 -29.39
C VAL A 424 7.20 9.37 -30.32
N GLU A 425 7.57 9.14 -31.57
CA GLU A 425 6.70 8.53 -32.59
C GLU A 425 6.86 6.99 -32.60
N LYS A 426 8.00 6.49 -32.11
CA LYS A 426 8.33 5.07 -32.05
C LYS A 426 8.65 4.64 -30.64
N CYS A 427 8.30 3.40 -30.33
CA CYS A 427 8.61 2.77 -29.05
C CYS A 427 10.14 2.69 -28.85
N PRO A 428 10.67 3.22 -27.73
CA PRO A 428 12.11 3.21 -27.48
C PRO A 428 12.72 1.82 -27.31
N SER A 429 11.87 0.77 -27.17
CA SER A 429 12.33 -0.59 -26.92
C SER A 429 12.18 -1.54 -28.10
N CYS A 430 11.27 -1.27 -29.05
CA CYS A 430 11.00 -2.19 -30.17
C CYS A 430 10.70 -1.48 -31.50
N ASP A 431 10.85 -0.16 -31.59
CA ASP A 431 10.63 0.67 -32.78
C ASP A 431 9.23 0.61 -33.42
N ALA A 432 8.26 -0.05 -32.77
CA ALA A 432 6.87 -0.03 -33.23
C ALA A 432 6.30 1.39 -33.16
N GLU A 433 5.44 1.76 -34.09
CA GLU A 433 4.74 3.04 -34.05
C GLU A 433 3.90 3.17 -32.79
N VAL A 434 3.99 4.32 -32.12
CA VAL A 434 3.33 4.60 -30.85
C VAL A 434 1.90 5.04 -31.13
N VAL A 435 0.96 4.60 -30.30
CA VAL A 435 -0.43 5.07 -30.31
C VAL A 435 -0.72 5.97 -29.12
N GLU A 436 -1.55 6.98 -29.33
CA GLU A 436 -2.04 7.85 -28.26
C GLU A 436 -3.24 7.20 -27.55
N ASP A 437 -3.19 7.20 -26.22
CA ASP A 437 -4.27 6.74 -25.33
C ASP A 437 -4.55 7.82 -24.28
N GLY A 438 -5.34 8.80 -24.67
CA GLY A 438 -5.61 10.00 -23.88
C GLY A 438 -4.33 10.82 -23.64
N ALA A 439 -3.94 10.99 -22.36
CA ALA A 439 -2.70 11.69 -21.99
C ALA A 439 -1.44 10.81 -22.10
N PHE A 440 -1.58 9.53 -22.40
CA PHE A 440 -0.49 8.55 -22.43
C PHE A 440 -0.12 8.17 -23.86
N LEU A 441 1.12 7.76 -24.04
CA LEU A 441 1.60 7.08 -25.24
C LEU A 441 1.71 5.59 -24.94
N ARG A 442 1.38 4.74 -25.93
CA ARG A 442 1.48 3.29 -25.78
C ARG A 442 2.20 2.62 -26.95
N CYS A 443 2.98 1.63 -26.61
CA CYS A 443 3.48 0.66 -27.58
C CYS A 443 2.40 -0.40 -27.85
N PRO A 444 1.87 -0.52 -29.07
CA PRO A 444 0.85 -1.53 -29.40
C PRO A 444 1.45 -2.93 -29.58
N SER A 445 2.75 -3.05 -29.84
CA SER A 445 3.40 -4.32 -30.16
C SER A 445 3.34 -5.34 -29.02
N ASP A 446 2.85 -6.54 -29.30
CA ASP A 446 2.80 -7.64 -28.34
C ASP A 446 4.15 -8.33 -28.15
N VAL A 447 5.06 -8.16 -29.11
CA VAL A 447 6.43 -8.71 -29.06
C VAL A 447 7.46 -7.68 -28.56
N CYS A 448 7.02 -6.61 -27.90
CA CYS A 448 7.91 -5.60 -27.36
C CYS A 448 8.78 -6.19 -26.24
N SER A 449 10.10 -6.10 -26.38
CA SER A 449 11.08 -6.64 -25.42
C SER A 449 10.90 -6.08 -23.99
N ALA A 450 10.63 -4.79 -23.87
CA ALA A 450 10.36 -4.19 -22.56
C ALA A 450 9.09 -4.75 -21.90
N LYS A 451 8.00 -4.95 -22.66
CA LYS A 451 6.78 -5.56 -22.14
C LYS A 451 7.03 -6.98 -21.66
N SER A 452 7.75 -7.79 -22.45
CA SER A 452 8.07 -9.19 -22.11
C SER A 452 8.97 -9.28 -20.89
N SER A 453 10.07 -8.52 -20.85
CA SER A 453 11.00 -8.51 -19.72
C SER A 453 10.31 -8.11 -18.41
N LEU A 454 9.56 -7.00 -18.40
CA LEU A 454 8.85 -6.53 -17.23
C LEU A 454 7.69 -7.45 -16.81
N ALA A 455 7.06 -8.16 -17.75
CA ALA A 455 6.06 -9.17 -17.44
C ALA A 455 6.67 -10.37 -16.70
N ILE A 456 7.87 -10.82 -17.13
CA ILE A 456 8.60 -11.91 -16.47
C ILE A 456 9.02 -11.48 -15.04
N VAL A 457 9.57 -10.28 -14.88
CA VAL A 457 9.91 -9.72 -13.56
C VAL A 457 8.67 -9.68 -12.66
N TYR A 458 7.55 -9.19 -13.18
CA TYR A 458 6.31 -9.09 -12.43
C TYR A 458 5.77 -10.46 -12.02
N TRP A 459 5.79 -11.44 -12.93
CA TRP A 459 5.40 -12.83 -12.68
C TRP A 459 6.20 -13.42 -11.52
N CYS A 460 7.53 -13.37 -11.59
CA CYS A 460 8.42 -13.93 -10.57
C CYS A 460 8.25 -13.23 -9.21
N ARG A 461 8.07 -11.90 -9.21
CA ARG A 461 7.82 -11.12 -7.99
C ARG A 461 6.47 -11.47 -7.37
N THR A 462 5.41 -11.56 -8.18
CA THR A 462 4.05 -11.91 -7.70
C THR A 462 3.99 -13.31 -7.11
N LEU A 463 4.76 -14.24 -7.67
CA LEU A 463 4.88 -15.62 -7.16
C LEU A 463 5.92 -15.75 -6.04
N GLU A 464 6.58 -14.67 -5.63
CA GLU A 464 7.62 -14.67 -4.60
C GLU A 464 8.67 -15.79 -4.86
N MET A 465 9.25 -15.80 -6.06
CA MET A 465 10.28 -16.78 -6.42
C MET A 465 11.62 -16.38 -5.82
N ASP A 466 12.08 -17.07 -4.79
CA ASP A 466 13.35 -16.79 -4.11
C ASP A 466 14.55 -17.03 -5.04
N GLY A 467 15.50 -16.07 -5.05
CA GLY A 467 16.69 -16.15 -5.91
C GLY A 467 16.45 -15.80 -7.39
N VAL A 468 15.21 -15.59 -7.81
CA VAL A 468 14.83 -15.19 -9.18
C VAL A 468 14.60 -13.68 -9.24
N GLY A 469 15.64 -12.90 -8.92
CA GLY A 469 15.59 -11.44 -8.91
C GLY A 469 15.85 -10.80 -10.27
N GLU A 470 15.74 -9.46 -10.36
CA GLU A 470 15.87 -8.69 -11.59
C GLU A 470 17.19 -8.97 -12.35
N LYS A 471 18.33 -9.06 -11.63
CA LYS A 471 19.64 -9.36 -12.23
C LYS A 471 19.71 -10.75 -12.88
N PHE A 472 19.07 -11.75 -12.26
CA PHE A 472 18.96 -13.08 -12.84
C PHE A 472 18.10 -13.05 -14.10
N ILE A 473 16.94 -12.40 -14.02
CA ILE A 473 16.02 -12.28 -15.17
C ILE A 473 16.70 -11.53 -16.31
N GLU A 474 17.42 -10.46 -16.04
CA GLU A 474 18.22 -9.74 -17.03
C GLU A 474 19.27 -10.64 -17.68
N ALA A 475 19.99 -11.44 -16.91
CA ALA A 475 21.01 -12.36 -17.41
C ALA A 475 20.40 -13.42 -18.36
N VAL A 476 19.27 -14.06 -17.99
CA VAL A 476 18.62 -15.09 -18.84
C VAL A 476 17.96 -14.50 -20.08
N LEU A 477 17.47 -13.27 -20.02
CA LEU A 477 16.95 -12.54 -21.17
C LEU A 477 18.07 -12.16 -22.14
N ASN A 478 19.18 -11.62 -21.63
CA ASN A 478 20.33 -11.22 -22.44
C ASN A 478 21.03 -12.42 -23.10
N SER A 479 21.01 -13.59 -22.47
CA SER A 479 21.52 -14.85 -23.05
C SER A 479 20.57 -15.44 -24.12
N GLY A 480 19.32 -14.96 -24.18
CA GLY A 480 18.30 -15.43 -25.13
C GLY A 480 17.66 -16.77 -24.75
N ILE A 481 18.00 -17.37 -23.60
CA ILE A 481 17.42 -18.66 -23.16
C ILE A 481 15.99 -18.51 -22.62
N VAL A 482 15.59 -17.29 -22.22
CA VAL A 482 14.23 -16.95 -21.79
C VAL A 482 13.74 -15.77 -22.61
N GLN A 483 12.56 -15.87 -23.20
CA GLN A 483 11.89 -14.79 -23.93
C GLN A 483 10.45 -14.55 -23.41
N THR A 484 9.84 -15.60 -22.86
CA THR A 484 8.48 -15.60 -22.33
C THR A 484 8.44 -16.15 -20.92
N ILE A 485 7.35 -15.91 -20.20
CA ILE A 485 7.12 -16.50 -18.87
C ILE A 485 7.16 -18.02 -18.92
N SER A 486 6.64 -18.63 -20.00
CA SER A 486 6.63 -20.10 -20.17
C SER A 486 8.03 -20.70 -20.23
N ASP A 487 9.02 -19.95 -20.77
CA ASP A 487 10.38 -20.44 -20.88
C ASP A 487 11.06 -20.62 -19.53
N LEU A 488 10.67 -19.85 -18.51
CA LEU A 488 11.16 -20.04 -17.15
C LEU A 488 10.94 -21.47 -16.63
N TYR A 489 9.77 -22.05 -16.93
CA TYR A 489 9.41 -23.39 -16.47
C TYR A 489 10.05 -24.53 -17.27
N ARG A 490 10.72 -24.18 -18.39
CA ARG A 490 11.48 -25.11 -19.24
C ARG A 490 12.97 -25.11 -18.95
N LEU A 491 13.46 -24.12 -18.16
CA LEU A 491 14.86 -24.02 -17.78
C LEU A 491 15.36 -25.27 -17.06
N THR A 492 16.57 -25.67 -17.38
CA THR A 492 17.35 -26.72 -16.71
C THR A 492 18.53 -26.11 -15.97
N VAL A 493 19.18 -26.92 -15.11
CA VAL A 493 20.39 -26.48 -14.42
C VAL A 493 21.51 -26.20 -15.42
N GLU A 494 21.59 -27.00 -16.47
CA GLU A 494 22.58 -26.90 -17.54
C GLU A 494 22.49 -25.59 -18.31
N ASP A 495 21.28 -25.07 -18.50
CA ASP A 495 21.04 -23.77 -19.19
C ASP A 495 21.58 -22.59 -18.37
N LEU A 496 21.63 -22.71 -17.04
CA LEU A 496 22.03 -21.64 -16.14
C LEU A 496 23.55 -21.61 -15.87
N LEU A 497 24.24 -22.75 -15.97
CA LEU A 497 25.68 -22.84 -15.64
C LEU A 497 26.57 -21.91 -16.48
N PRO A 498 26.26 -21.59 -17.78
CA PRO A 498 27.05 -20.66 -18.56
C PRO A 498 26.92 -19.20 -18.15
N LEU A 499 25.93 -18.84 -17.32
CA LEU A 499 25.71 -17.47 -16.90
C LEU A 499 26.79 -17.00 -15.91
N GLU A 500 27.16 -15.73 -16.03
CA GLU A 500 28.17 -15.11 -15.16
C GLU A 500 27.78 -15.23 -13.67
N ARG A 501 28.72 -15.66 -12.82
CA ARG A 501 28.55 -15.85 -11.37
C ARG A 501 27.51 -16.91 -10.99
N MET A 502 27.13 -17.82 -11.91
CA MET A 502 26.17 -18.88 -11.66
C MET A 502 26.92 -20.19 -11.36
N GLY A 503 26.88 -20.65 -10.11
CA GLY A 503 27.41 -21.93 -9.69
C GLY A 503 26.34 -23.02 -9.63
N LEU A 504 26.74 -24.29 -9.62
CA LEU A 504 25.83 -25.44 -9.59
C LEU A 504 24.79 -25.34 -8.47
N LYS A 505 25.20 -24.97 -7.23
CA LYS A 505 24.28 -24.83 -6.10
C LYS A 505 23.22 -23.75 -6.33
N SER A 506 23.63 -22.59 -6.86
CA SER A 506 22.70 -21.48 -7.17
C SER A 506 21.73 -21.87 -8.29
N ALA A 507 22.23 -22.46 -9.38
CA ALA A 507 21.40 -22.93 -10.46
C ALA A 507 20.37 -23.97 -10.00
N THR A 508 20.80 -24.97 -9.19
CA THR A 508 19.90 -25.99 -8.65
C THR A 508 18.81 -25.37 -7.75
N ASN A 509 19.18 -24.41 -6.88
CA ASN A 509 18.20 -23.74 -6.03
C ASN A 509 17.17 -22.93 -6.83
N ILE A 510 17.61 -22.17 -7.83
CA ILE A 510 16.73 -21.40 -8.72
C ILE A 510 15.74 -22.30 -9.46
N ILE A 511 16.24 -23.40 -10.06
CA ILE A 511 15.37 -24.35 -10.76
C ILE A 511 14.38 -24.99 -9.77
N ALA A 512 14.82 -25.40 -8.60
CA ALA A 512 13.95 -25.97 -7.58
C ALA A 512 12.85 -24.97 -7.16
N GLU A 513 13.20 -23.67 -7.03
CA GLU A 513 12.23 -22.64 -6.68
C GLU A 513 11.19 -22.40 -7.79
N ILE A 514 11.63 -22.33 -9.05
CA ILE A 514 10.72 -22.24 -10.21
C ILE A 514 9.78 -23.46 -10.27
N GLN A 515 10.30 -24.67 -10.03
CA GLN A 515 9.50 -25.88 -10.06
C GLN A 515 8.44 -25.95 -8.94
N LYS A 516 8.71 -25.39 -7.75
CA LYS A 516 7.72 -25.28 -6.66
C LYS A 516 6.49 -24.46 -7.06
N LYS A 517 6.65 -23.53 -8.00
CA LYS A 517 5.57 -22.64 -8.46
C LYS A 517 4.78 -23.20 -9.65
N ARG A 518 4.86 -24.53 -9.90
CA ARG A 518 4.03 -25.20 -10.92
C ARG A 518 2.57 -25.45 -10.49
N GLY A 519 2.26 -25.39 -9.20
CA GLY A 519 0.89 -25.41 -8.67
C GLY A 519 0.52 -24.02 -8.17
N LEU A 520 -0.50 -23.39 -8.74
CA LEU A 520 -0.92 -22.04 -8.40
C LEU A 520 -2.43 -21.99 -8.14
N PRO A 521 -2.90 -21.31 -7.06
CA PRO A 521 -4.31 -20.95 -6.93
C PRO A 521 -4.75 -20.09 -8.13
N PHE A 522 -5.99 -20.23 -8.55
CA PHE A 522 -6.51 -19.55 -9.73
C PHE A 522 -6.44 -18.02 -9.61
N SER A 523 -6.76 -17.48 -8.44
CA SER A 523 -6.65 -16.05 -8.16
C SER A 523 -5.21 -15.52 -8.27
N VAL A 524 -4.24 -16.29 -7.76
CA VAL A 524 -2.81 -15.96 -7.85
C VAL A 524 -2.33 -16.00 -9.30
N PHE A 525 -2.77 -17.00 -10.08
CA PHE A 525 -2.47 -17.08 -11.51
C PHE A 525 -2.98 -15.85 -12.27
N LEU A 526 -4.24 -15.46 -12.06
CA LEU A 526 -4.83 -14.27 -12.68
C LEU A 526 -4.07 -12.99 -12.32
N HIS A 527 -3.73 -12.83 -11.05
CA HIS A 527 -2.95 -11.67 -10.61
C HIS A 527 -1.55 -11.67 -11.24
N ALA A 528 -0.86 -12.80 -11.27
CA ALA A 528 0.49 -12.92 -11.82
C ALA A 528 0.56 -12.65 -13.34
N LEU A 529 -0.53 -12.85 -14.11
CA LEU A 529 -0.61 -12.43 -15.50
C LEU A 529 -0.41 -10.92 -15.69
N GLY A 530 -0.59 -10.13 -14.64
CA GLY A 530 -0.30 -8.70 -14.63
C GLY A 530 -1.16 -7.89 -15.58
N LEU A 531 -2.45 -8.20 -15.68
CA LEU A 531 -3.41 -7.44 -16.46
C LEU A 531 -3.61 -6.04 -15.84
N PRO A 532 -3.77 -5.00 -16.68
CA PRO A 532 -4.04 -3.65 -16.17
C PRO A 532 -5.29 -3.64 -15.29
N ARG A 533 -5.25 -2.94 -14.17
CA ARG A 533 -6.36 -2.80 -13.18
C ARG A 533 -6.82 -4.10 -12.51
N ILE A 534 -6.15 -5.22 -12.74
CA ILE A 534 -6.45 -6.50 -12.07
C ILE A 534 -5.43 -6.71 -10.97
N GLY A 535 -5.73 -6.16 -9.80
CA GLY A 535 -4.98 -6.41 -8.57
C GLY A 535 -5.40 -7.72 -7.89
N PRO A 536 -4.80 -8.09 -6.74
CA PRO A 536 -5.08 -9.35 -6.05
C PRO A 536 -6.55 -9.51 -5.67
N GLU A 537 -7.23 -8.46 -5.19
CA GLU A 537 -8.64 -8.52 -4.81
C GLU A 537 -9.56 -8.75 -6.01
N VAL A 538 -9.34 -8.01 -7.11
CA VAL A 538 -10.12 -8.18 -8.34
C VAL A 538 -9.88 -9.57 -8.94
N ALA A 539 -8.63 -10.05 -8.93
CA ALA A 539 -8.27 -11.40 -9.37
C ALA A 539 -8.98 -12.47 -8.51
N GLN A 540 -9.06 -12.27 -7.19
CA GLN A 540 -9.78 -13.14 -6.28
C GLN A 540 -11.28 -13.18 -6.58
N SER A 541 -11.90 -12.00 -6.78
CA SER A 541 -13.33 -11.91 -7.10
C SER A 541 -13.67 -12.58 -8.44
N ILE A 542 -12.80 -12.39 -9.45
CA ILE A 542 -12.94 -13.04 -10.77
C ILE A 542 -12.75 -14.54 -10.64
N ALA A 543 -11.76 -15.01 -9.88
CA ALA A 543 -11.50 -16.42 -9.67
C ALA A 543 -12.66 -17.12 -8.92
N GLN A 544 -13.27 -16.47 -7.96
CA GLN A 544 -14.47 -16.96 -7.26
C GLN A 544 -15.70 -17.03 -8.19
N TYR A 545 -15.81 -16.10 -9.14
CA TYR A 545 -16.92 -16.07 -10.11
C TYR A 545 -16.82 -17.24 -11.11
N PHE A 546 -15.63 -17.46 -11.68
CA PHE A 546 -15.42 -18.55 -12.66
C PHE A 546 -15.14 -19.91 -12.03
N VAL A 547 -14.70 -19.94 -10.76
CA VAL A 547 -14.30 -21.14 -10.01
C VAL A 547 -13.03 -21.80 -10.56
N ASP A 548 -12.94 -22.03 -11.87
CA ASP A 548 -11.80 -22.66 -12.53
C ASP A 548 -11.38 -21.94 -13.84
N ILE A 549 -10.19 -22.29 -14.31
CA ILE A 549 -9.60 -21.69 -15.51
C ILE A 549 -10.33 -22.06 -16.79
N ASP A 550 -10.94 -23.25 -16.86
CA ASP A 550 -11.63 -23.74 -18.07
C ASP A 550 -12.90 -22.92 -18.30
N SER A 551 -13.64 -22.61 -17.25
CA SER A 551 -14.81 -21.72 -17.29
C SER A 551 -14.45 -20.32 -17.78
N LEU A 552 -13.33 -19.77 -17.30
CA LEU A 552 -12.80 -18.48 -17.79
C LEU A 552 -12.44 -18.54 -19.27
N LEU A 553 -11.73 -19.58 -19.72
CA LEU A 553 -11.33 -19.74 -21.12
C LEU A 553 -12.53 -19.91 -22.06
N GLN A 554 -13.58 -20.61 -21.60
CA GLN A 554 -14.83 -20.73 -22.33
C GLN A 554 -15.52 -19.38 -22.48
N TRP A 555 -15.62 -18.61 -21.38
CA TRP A 555 -16.15 -17.24 -21.39
C TRP A 555 -15.36 -16.30 -22.31
N ALA A 556 -14.03 -16.34 -22.25
CA ALA A 556 -13.15 -15.49 -23.05
C ALA A 556 -13.26 -15.77 -24.55
N ARG A 557 -13.63 -17.00 -24.95
CA ARG A 557 -13.84 -17.39 -26.37
C ARG A 557 -15.24 -17.04 -26.89
N ASN A 558 -16.16 -16.65 -26.01
CA ASN A 558 -17.53 -16.34 -26.41
C ASN A 558 -17.62 -14.86 -26.88
N PRO A 559 -17.96 -14.61 -28.15
CA PRO A 559 -18.12 -13.25 -28.68
C PRO A 559 -19.35 -12.50 -28.12
N GLN A 560 -20.33 -13.25 -27.57
CA GLN A 560 -21.55 -12.71 -26.93
C GLN A 560 -21.50 -12.87 -25.43
N ARG A 561 -20.32 -12.71 -24.84
CA ARG A 561 -20.08 -12.86 -23.42
C ARG A 561 -20.91 -11.85 -22.58
N ASP A 562 -21.34 -12.31 -21.43
CA ASP A 562 -21.91 -11.42 -20.42
C ASP A 562 -20.81 -10.56 -19.79
N SER A 563 -21.17 -9.35 -19.37
CA SER A 563 -20.26 -8.49 -18.64
C SER A 563 -20.04 -9.02 -17.23
N LEU A 564 -18.81 -8.84 -16.68
CA LEU A 564 -18.50 -9.19 -15.30
C LEU A 564 -19.00 -8.15 -14.28
N THR A 565 -19.87 -7.26 -14.68
CA THR A 565 -20.42 -6.18 -13.83
C THR A 565 -21.29 -6.67 -12.67
N GLU A 566 -21.69 -7.94 -12.68
CA GLU A 566 -22.33 -8.57 -11.53
C GLU A 566 -21.39 -8.81 -10.36
N ILE A 567 -20.07 -8.83 -10.62
CA ILE A 567 -19.04 -8.97 -9.59
C ILE A 567 -18.88 -7.60 -8.89
N ASP A 568 -19.05 -7.59 -7.57
CA ASP A 568 -18.89 -6.38 -6.77
C ASP A 568 -17.49 -5.76 -6.99
N GLY A 569 -17.46 -4.47 -7.32
CA GLY A 569 -16.24 -3.75 -7.63
C GLY A 569 -15.74 -3.87 -9.09
N ILE A 570 -16.43 -4.57 -9.99
CA ILE A 570 -16.09 -4.65 -11.42
C ILE A 570 -17.15 -3.91 -12.25
N GLY A 571 -16.78 -2.73 -12.78
CA GLY A 571 -17.59 -2.01 -13.75
C GLY A 571 -17.27 -2.43 -15.20
N GLU A 572 -18.08 -1.97 -16.17
CA GLU A 572 -17.93 -2.29 -17.60
C GLU A 572 -16.51 -2.10 -18.12
N LYS A 573 -15.87 -0.98 -17.78
CA LYS A 573 -14.49 -0.67 -18.22
C LYS A 573 -13.47 -1.69 -17.73
N VAL A 574 -13.60 -2.19 -16.50
CA VAL A 574 -12.69 -3.22 -15.94
C VAL A 574 -12.99 -4.58 -16.57
N SER A 575 -14.26 -4.89 -16.80
CA SER A 575 -14.71 -6.08 -17.53
C SER A 575 -14.11 -6.14 -18.93
N ASP A 576 -14.18 -5.03 -19.69
CA ASP A 576 -13.61 -4.95 -21.04
C ASP A 576 -12.09 -5.05 -21.04
N ILE A 577 -11.39 -4.34 -20.14
CA ILE A 577 -9.93 -4.44 -19.99
C ILE A 577 -9.51 -5.87 -19.65
N PHE A 578 -10.26 -6.54 -18.79
CA PHE A 578 -9.98 -7.93 -18.43
C PHE A 578 -10.17 -8.88 -19.62
N PHE A 579 -11.29 -8.74 -20.33
CA PHE A 579 -11.59 -9.55 -21.51
C PHE A 579 -10.53 -9.36 -22.62
N GLU A 580 -10.23 -8.12 -22.96
CA GLU A 580 -9.20 -7.82 -23.96
C GLU A 580 -7.83 -8.32 -23.51
N GLY A 581 -7.49 -8.10 -22.24
CA GLY A 581 -6.21 -8.53 -21.69
C GLY A 581 -6.02 -10.04 -21.67
N ILE A 582 -7.04 -10.82 -21.38
CA ILE A 582 -7.01 -12.29 -21.44
C ILE A 582 -6.89 -12.75 -22.90
N ASN A 583 -7.66 -12.16 -23.82
CA ASN A 583 -7.61 -12.54 -25.24
C ASN A 583 -6.24 -12.22 -25.87
N GLN A 584 -5.65 -11.07 -25.60
CA GLN A 584 -4.30 -10.72 -26.03
C GLN A 584 -3.24 -11.67 -25.49
N ARG A 585 -3.44 -12.27 -24.33
CA ARG A 585 -2.51 -13.22 -23.70
C ARG A 585 -2.92 -14.69 -23.85
N MET A 586 -3.92 -14.98 -24.66
CA MET A 586 -4.47 -16.35 -24.79
C MET A 586 -3.39 -17.37 -25.14
N SER A 587 -2.49 -17.07 -26.05
CA SER A 587 -1.37 -17.95 -26.41
C SER A 587 -0.42 -18.21 -25.25
N LEU A 588 -0.12 -17.18 -24.45
CA LEU A 588 0.70 -17.32 -23.24
C LEU A 588 -0.04 -18.15 -22.18
N VAL A 589 -1.32 -17.89 -21.95
CA VAL A 589 -2.14 -18.64 -20.98
C VAL A 589 -2.17 -20.11 -21.35
N VAL A 590 -2.44 -20.45 -22.61
CA VAL A 590 -2.44 -21.84 -23.09
C VAL A 590 -1.06 -22.48 -22.92
N SER A 591 0.02 -21.80 -23.29
CA SER A 591 1.38 -22.32 -23.11
C SER A 591 1.77 -22.52 -21.65
N LEU A 592 1.27 -21.67 -20.74
CA LEU A 592 1.49 -21.84 -19.30
C LEU A 592 0.71 -23.04 -18.74
N LEU A 593 -0.52 -23.26 -19.18
CA LEU A 593 -1.34 -24.39 -18.73
C LEU A 593 -0.80 -25.77 -19.12
N GLU A 594 0.09 -25.84 -20.11
CA GLU A 594 0.85 -27.05 -20.43
C GLU A 594 1.97 -27.34 -19.42
N LEU A 595 2.42 -26.32 -18.67
CA LEU A 595 3.60 -26.38 -17.81
C LEU A 595 3.26 -26.28 -16.32
N ILE A 596 2.17 -25.61 -15.99
CA ILE A 596 1.72 -25.35 -14.61
C ILE A 596 0.29 -25.85 -14.41
N ARG A 597 -0.03 -26.22 -13.18
CA ARG A 597 -1.38 -26.58 -12.75
C ARG A 597 -2.02 -25.38 -12.06
N VAL A 598 -3.11 -24.89 -12.61
CA VAL A 598 -3.95 -23.87 -11.96
C VAL A 598 -5.03 -24.59 -11.13
N GLU A 599 -4.98 -24.42 -9.83
CA GLU A 599 -5.90 -25.04 -8.90
C GLU A 599 -7.19 -24.22 -8.82
N PRO A 600 -8.36 -24.85 -8.95
CA PRO A 600 -9.64 -24.16 -8.81
C PRO A 600 -9.71 -23.39 -7.50
N GLU A 601 -10.41 -22.27 -7.51
CA GLU A 601 -10.73 -21.58 -6.27
C GLU A 601 -11.66 -22.47 -5.45
N ALA A 602 -11.38 -22.59 -4.15
CA ALA A 602 -12.28 -23.34 -3.28
C ALA A 602 -13.69 -22.73 -3.39
N PRO A 603 -14.72 -23.51 -3.70
CA PRO A 603 -16.07 -22.97 -3.73
C PRO A 603 -16.36 -22.34 -2.38
N PRO A 604 -17.11 -21.24 -2.32
CA PRO A 604 -17.57 -20.69 -1.06
C PRO A 604 -18.18 -21.82 -0.26
N ALA A 605 -17.82 -21.92 1.02
CA ALA A 605 -18.25 -23.02 1.87
C ALA A 605 -19.76 -23.20 1.74
N SER A 606 -20.20 -24.37 1.26
CA SER A 606 -21.64 -24.67 1.20
C SER A 606 -22.16 -24.92 2.61
N GLY A 607 -23.24 -24.30 2.97
CA GLY A 607 -23.77 -24.36 4.31
C GLY A 607 -25.25 -23.98 4.40
N ARG A 608 -25.68 -23.64 5.61
CA ARG A 608 -27.08 -23.29 5.89
C ARG A 608 -27.57 -22.05 5.14
N PHE A 609 -26.65 -21.16 4.74
CA PHE A 609 -26.97 -19.89 4.10
C PHE A 609 -26.71 -19.89 2.58
N ASP A 610 -26.57 -21.07 1.99
CA ASP A 610 -26.38 -21.21 0.55
C ASP A 610 -27.47 -20.48 -0.25
N GLY A 611 -27.04 -19.64 -1.19
CA GLY A 611 -27.92 -18.84 -2.03
C GLY A 611 -28.56 -17.63 -1.34
N MET A 612 -28.31 -17.42 -0.03
CA MET A 612 -28.85 -16.28 0.70
C MET A 612 -27.89 -15.08 0.70
N THR A 613 -28.43 -13.88 0.55
CA THR A 613 -27.70 -12.61 0.62
C THR A 613 -27.97 -11.90 1.94
N PHE A 614 -26.89 -11.46 2.58
CA PHE A 614 -26.93 -10.78 3.88
C PHE A 614 -26.33 -9.38 3.81
N CYS A 615 -26.94 -8.43 4.53
CA CYS A 615 -26.32 -7.13 4.79
C CYS A 615 -26.18 -6.96 6.32
N VAL A 616 -25.03 -6.51 6.79
CA VAL A 616 -24.79 -6.33 8.23
C VAL A 616 -24.69 -4.83 8.54
N THR A 617 -25.46 -4.36 9.55
CA THR A 617 -25.51 -2.94 9.91
C THR A 617 -25.66 -2.72 11.41
N GLY A 618 -25.31 -1.54 11.90
CA GLY A 618 -25.39 -1.19 13.33
C GLY A 618 -24.17 -1.65 14.14
N SER A 619 -24.21 -1.39 15.45
CA SER A 619 -23.20 -1.88 16.41
C SER A 619 -23.61 -3.27 16.89
N LEU A 620 -22.72 -4.23 16.70
CA LEU A 620 -22.88 -5.63 17.07
C LEU A 620 -21.93 -5.97 18.23
N SER A 621 -22.18 -7.01 18.97
CA SER A 621 -21.29 -7.51 20.01
C SER A 621 -20.05 -8.17 19.41
N THR A 622 -20.24 -8.86 18.28
CA THR A 622 -19.18 -9.46 17.48
C THR A 622 -18.75 -8.48 16.38
N PRO A 623 -17.46 -8.33 16.07
CA PRO A 623 -16.99 -7.50 14.97
C PRO A 623 -17.69 -7.83 13.65
N ARG A 624 -18.07 -6.80 12.89
CA ARG A 624 -18.84 -6.98 11.64
C ARG A 624 -18.17 -7.94 10.66
N LYS A 625 -16.84 -7.89 10.55
CA LYS A 625 -16.07 -8.79 9.67
C LYS A 625 -16.18 -10.26 10.10
N GLU A 626 -16.19 -10.52 11.39
CA GLU A 626 -16.38 -11.88 11.92
C GLU A 626 -17.79 -12.40 11.63
N ILE A 627 -18.81 -11.57 11.80
CA ILE A 627 -20.19 -11.88 11.41
C ILE A 627 -20.27 -12.20 9.92
N GLN A 628 -19.62 -11.39 9.08
CA GLN A 628 -19.56 -11.63 7.64
C GLN A 628 -18.81 -12.91 7.29
N ALA A 629 -17.68 -13.18 7.94
CA ALA A 629 -16.92 -14.41 7.76
C ALA A 629 -17.73 -15.64 8.22
N LEU A 630 -18.46 -15.55 9.33
CA LEU A 630 -19.36 -16.61 9.79
C LEU A 630 -20.50 -16.89 8.79
N ILE A 631 -21.10 -15.84 8.23
CA ILE A 631 -22.12 -15.98 7.19
C ILE A 631 -21.52 -16.65 5.95
N GLN A 632 -20.35 -16.19 5.50
CA GLN A 632 -19.66 -16.74 4.33
C GLN A 632 -19.20 -18.19 4.55
N SER A 633 -18.74 -18.54 5.75
CA SER A 633 -18.39 -19.93 6.10
C SER A 633 -19.57 -20.89 6.03
N GLN A 634 -20.79 -20.38 6.01
CA GLN A 634 -22.03 -21.14 5.86
C GLN A 634 -22.68 -20.96 4.46
N GLY A 635 -21.92 -20.48 3.47
CA GLY A 635 -22.38 -20.32 2.09
C GLY A 635 -23.17 -19.04 1.81
N GLY A 636 -23.38 -18.17 2.81
CA GLY A 636 -24.10 -16.91 2.63
C GLY A 636 -23.26 -15.84 1.93
N LYS A 637 -23.86 -15.06 1.04
CA LYS A 637 -23.23 -13.92 0.37
C LYS A 637 -23.47 -12.65 1.18
N THR A 638 -22.42 -11.88 1.48
CA THR A 638 -22.54 -10.60 2.20
C THR A 638 -22.44 -9.42 1.23
N VAL A 639 -23.34 -8.43 1.36
CA VAL A 639 -23.41 -7.23 0.52
C VAL A 639 -23.38 -5.95 1.38
N GLY A 640 -22.87 -4.88 0.80
CA GLY A 640 -22.70 -3.61 1.51
C GLY A 640 -23.96 -2.74 1.62
N SER A 641 -25.00 -3.00 0.82
CA SER A 641 -26.20 -2.17 0.73
C SER A 641 -27.49 -2.98 0.80
N VAL A 642 -28.59 -2.31 1.19
CA VAL A 642 -29.93 -2.89 1.21
C VAL A 642 -30.60 -2.69 -0.13
N SER A 643 -31.02 -3.77 -0.79
CA SER A 643 -31.75 -3.79 -2.06
C SER A 643 -32.97 -4.73 -1.98
N LYS A 644 -33.80 -4.78 -3.03
CA LYS A 644 -34.93 -5.72 -3.12
C LYS A 644 -34.51 -7.20 -3.16
N ASN A 645 -33.25 -7.45 -3.56
CA ASN A 645 -32.71 -8.81 -3.67
C ASN A 645 -31.94 -9.24 -2.40
N LEU A 646 -32.04 -8.47 -1.32
CA LEU A 646 -31.45 -8.81 -0.04
C LEU A 646 -32.38 -9.75 0.73
N ASP A 647 -31.89 -10.91 1.12
CA ASP A 647 -32.68 -11.90 1.89
C ASP A 647 -32.75 -11.53 3.36
N VAL A 648 -31.62 -11.11 3.96
CA VAL A 648 -31.52 -10.83 5.40
C VAL A 648 -30.70 -9.59 5.68
N LEU A 649 -31.25 -8.67 6.49
CA LEU A 649 -30.50 -7.62 7.15
C LEU A 649 -30.18 -8.05 8.58
N VAL A 650 -28.91 -8.22 8.90
CA VAL A 650 -28.46 -8.39 10.30
C VAL A 650 -28.25 -7.01 10.91
N ALA A 651 -29.09 -6.67 11.87
CA ALA A 651 -29.14 -5.34 12.48
C ALA A 651 -28.76 -5.39 13.95
N GLY A 652 -27.67 -4.72 14.30
CA GLY A 652 -27.25 -4.42 15.67
C GLY A 652 -27.88 -3.13 16.19
N GLU A 653 -27.40 -2.66 17.35
CA GLU A 653 -27.82 -1.38 17.91
C GLU A 653 -27.50 -0.20 16.97
N LYS A 654 -28.36 0.80 16.92
CA LYS A 654 -28.20 2.03 16.10
C LYS A 654 -28.05 1.75 14.59
N ALA A 655 -28.79 0.80 14.06
CA ALA A 655 -28.71 0.36 12.68
C ALA A 655 -29.10 1.41 11.59
N GLY A 656 -29.57 2.58 11.95
CA GLY A 656 -29.75 3.78 11.09
C GLY A 656 -30.60 3.57 9.83
N SER A 657 -30.26 4.31 8.77
CA SER A 657 -31.05 4.37 7.50
C SER A 657 -31.17 3.02 6.78
N LYS A 658 -30.23 2.08 6.97
CA LYS A 658 -30.30 0.75 6.36
C LYS A 658 -31.45 -0.09 6.95
N LEU A 659 -31.73 0.08 8.25
CA LEU A 659 -32.83 -0.60 8.91
C LEU A 659 -34.18 -0.09 8.41
N GLU A 660 -34.34 1.22 8.20
CA GLU A 660 -35.55 1.80 7.65
C GLU A 660 -35.75 1.33 6.21
N LYS A 661 -34.71 1.41 5.39
CA LYS A 661 -34.77 0.93 4.00
C LYS A 661 -35.10 -0.57 3.90
N ALA A 662 -34.63 -1.39 4.81
CA ALA A 662 -34.98 -2.83 4.84
C ALA A 662 -36.46 -3.05 5.19
N LYS A 663 -37.02 -2.26 6.12
CA LYS A 663 -38.44 -2.26 6.45
C LYS A 663 -39.29 -1.87 5.26
N ASP A 664 -38.91 -0.79 4.56
CA ASP A 664 -39.62 -0.30 3.37
C ASP A 664 -39.63 -1.33 2.23
N LEU A 665 -38.54 -2.10 2.10
CA LEU A 665 -38.38 -3.14 1.07
C LEU A 665 -38.87 -4.52 1.54
N SER A 666 -39.40 -4.63 2.77
CA SER A 666 -39.88 -5.88 3.37
C SER A 666 -38.80 -6.99 3.45
N VAL A 667 -37.53 -6.61 3.63
CA VAL A 667 -36.40 -7.53 3.82
C VAL A 667 -36.47 -8.15 5.21
N ASN A 668 -36.12 -9.43 5.36
CA ASN A 668 -36.03 -10.06 6.67
C ASN A 668 -34.97 -9.40 7.55
N ILE A 669 -35.33 -9.00 8.76
CA ILE A 669 -34.42 -8.38 9.71
C ILE A 669 -34.12 -9.37 10.83
N TRP A 670 -32.81 -9.67 11.00
CA TRP A 670 -32.32 -10.53 12.08
C TRP A 670 -31.53 -9.69 13.09
N SER A 671 -31.66 -10.06 14.36
CA SER A 671 -30.70 -9.61 15.38
C SER A 671 -29.42 -10.45 15.32
N GLU A 672 -28.33 -9.99 15.92
CA GLU A 672 -27.11 -10.77 16.09
C GLU A 672 -27.38 -12.10 16.81
N GLU A 673 -28.18 -12.08 17.88
CA GLU A 673 -28.57 -13.27 18.61
C GLU A 673 -29.31 -14.29 17.72
N LYS A 674 -30.19 -13.83 16.82
CA LYS A 674 -30.87 -14.70 15.88
C LYS A 674 -29.89 -15.32 14.90
N LEU A 675 -28.95 -14.54 14.35
CA LEU A 675 -27.92 -15.05 13.47
C LEU A 675 -27.07 -16.12 14.17
N MET A 676 -26.61 -15.85 15.40
CA MET A 676 -25.81 -16.80 16.18
C MET A 676 -26.59 -18.08 16.52
N LYS A 677 -27.86 -17.97 16.80
CA LYS A 677 -28.75 -19.14 17.00
C LYS A 677 -28.84 -19.98 15.73
N GLU A 678 -29.05 -19.34 14.57
CA GLU A 678 -29.10 -20.03 13.28
C GLU A 678 -27.76 -20.72 12.95
N LEU A 679 -26.63 -20.14 13.35
CA LEU A 679 -25.30 -20.73 13.20
C LEU A 679 -25.07 -21.93 14.15
N SER A 680 -25.66 -21.93 15.37
CA SER A 680 -25.45 -22.97 16.38
C SER A 680 -26.32 -24.19 16.21
N GLU A 681 -27.53 -24.09 15.65
CA GLU A 681 -28.49 -25.21 15.52
C GLU A 681 -28.00 -26.37 14.64
N LYS A 682 -26.92 -26.23 13.84
CA LYS A 682 -26.34 -27.32 13.04
C LYS A 682 -25.35 -28.20 13.81
N LEU A 683 -24.89 -27.79 14.98
CA LEU A 683 -24.02 -28.62 15.84
C LEU A 683 -24.76 -29.75 16.55
N GLU A 684 -26.06 -29.63 16.76
CA GLU A 684 -26.85 -30.66 17.42
C GLU A 684 -27.34 -31.81 16.48
N THR A 685 -27.46 -31.54 15.17
CA THR A 685 -27.89 -32.57 14.19
C THR A 685 -26.74 -33.41 13.63
N SER A 686 -25.48 -33.04 13.84
CA SER A 686 -24.30 -33.83 13.43
C SER A 686 -23.75 -34.75 14.55
N SER A 687 -24.24 -34.65 15.78
CA SER A 687 -23.84 -35.51 16.89
C SER A 687 -24.61 -36.83 16.99
N GLY A 688 -25.49 -37.11 16.03
CA GLY A 688 -26.36 -38.31 16.00
C GLY A 688 -25.79 -39.55 15.29
N PHE A 689 -24.53 -39.53 14.81
CA PHE A 689 -23.93 -40.71 14.16
C PHE A 689 -22.46 -40.89 14.57
N LEU A 690 -22.22 -41.25 15.82
CA LEU A 690 -20.94 -41.83 16.26
C LEU A 690 -21.16 -42.70 17.49
N ASP A 691 -21.90 -43.79 17.28
CA ASP A 691 -21.79 -44.98 18.11
C ASP A 691 -21.47 -46.16 17.18
N ALA A 692 -20.19 -46.36 16.92
CA ALA A 692 -19.59 -47.64 16.57
C ALA A 692 -18.06 -47.47 16.58
N GLN A 693 -17.45 -47.69 17.73
CA GLN A 693 -16.04 -48.05 17.78
C GLN A 693 -15.84 -49.47 17.23
N PRO A 694 -14.69 -49.72 16.58
CA PRO A 694 -13.90 -50.89 16.97
C PRO A 694 -12.51 -50.45 17.45
N THR A 695 -12.19 -50.89 18.64
CA THR A 695 -10.86 -51.03 19.21
C THR A 695 -9.92 -51.79 18.27
N LEU A 696 -8.74 -51.21 17.99
CA LEU A 696 -7.60 -51.96 17.44
C LEU A 696 -6.37 -51.67 18.29
N PHE A 697 -6.22 -52.43 19.37
CA PHE A 697 -4.96 -52.92 19.86
C PHE A 697 -4.83 -54.32 19.35
N ASP A 698 -3.72 -54.59 18.64
CA ASP A 698 -2.89 -55.78 18.54
C ASP A 698 -2.21 -55.83 17.16
N TYR A 699 -1.00 -55.47 17.09
CA TYR A 699 0.27 -56.07 16.63
C TYR A 699 1.31 -54.97 16.43
#